data_d6663e13f5e0380ebaedd395a05c8ae3
#
_entry.id   d6663e13f5e0380ebaedd395a05c8ae3
#
_cell.length_a   1.000
_cell.length_b   1.000
_cell.length_c   1.000
_cell.angle_alpha   90.00
_cell.angle_beta   90.00
_cell.angle_gamma   90.00
#
_symmetry.space_group_name_H-M   'P 1'
#
loop_
_entity.id
_entity.type
_entity.pdbx_description
1 polymer ?
#
loop_
_entity_poly.entity_id
_entity_poly.type
_entity_poly.pdbx_seq_one_letter_code
_entity_poly.pdbx_strand_id
1 'polypeptide(L)'
;MSLRQVLVGALLASGCCIAAAQAAKNPVSIDFSFAGFEAGKPIPSVAAVLAVKPSGKDDTALLQSAIDHISAMPVQANGFRGAILLEAGQYLVGGQLHLRASGVVLRGRGSKTTLLATGNNRRTLIEVGSHTDSEIGDPVAITDETVPTGARSFKVADTAAFPVGTHIVVRRPSTIEWIKSLGMTGLPGTFANARLDWHPRSHDLVWDRTVTAVDAASGRIEIDAPITTALEKRYGGGTVAAVRTNETPQHIGIEALTLESAYDTHFPKDEEHSWIAIALDHVEDGWVRQVTARHFVASAVRTGLRARRITIADCRFEAPISEVGGYRRQAFVVYGQQVLVERCHSEAGMNDFATGLLAAGPNVFLDCDASGSLGASGAFEGWASGVLYENVHVPDASVQLILDQTRAQGAGWTAANSVLWNVTAKSVEAKGPPEAPNFAIHSEQPLYQVELAARGITTSADTIPQDKSTPPLFKAERPTSTPEPAEHPFSIVNGRFVMDGQVAWGESQGEAWWKGDTSPATAVLTTGSSITRFMPGQVGPGLTEDLPEFATRLKAKGVIFLQVGPGLWYEHRRDAHMIDHEPDGNVWAPFFEMPWARSGKGTGWDGLSLFDVSHYNPWYFERHREFAKLAAQQGLIVYFDLYNDHNVLEIGPHWADFPWRPANNINDTGLPEPPPYHPGGTRLDVGNEFFSVSYAPLRKLHHDYILHVLDELGDMPNVIFGAAYQYAGPLEFEQFFQDTVAEWEKQHHRHVRLALTTSKQTTDAILADPVRSKQIAAVDMRYWIYEPDGTLFAPKAGENHAFRELISKQFPGYTDTPPPTTPELVYKQVREYRDRYPNIAFVPMESGAGPLPILMGGAASQSSLRGRTSLYKDNPSDAMIDQFIHDHLATALMKLSPVDGIVSDATHNWVLAGAANDPVLIDTRSGSNLTLAKALPHPAYHGLWFNPRTGTSKEAATISGQAGTVIEKPDAGEWLLLLQQ
;
A
#
# COMPACT_ATOMS: atom_id res chain seq x y z
N MET A 1 -26.44 -1.02 -94.66
CA MET A 1 -25.88 -0.01 -95.66
C MET A 1 -25.33 1.11 -94.81
N SER A 2 -24.06 1.14 -94.71
CA SER A 2 -23.00 2.01 -95.25
C SER A 2 -22.99 3.37 -94.55
N LEU A 3 -22.04 3.65 -93.78
CA LEU A 3 -20.70 4.14 -94.04
C LEU A 3 -20.54 5.66 -94.13
N ARG A 4 -19.65 6.14 -93.32
CA ARG A 4 -18.65 7.25 -93.55
C ARG A 4 -18.93 8.57 -92.83
N GLN A 5 -18.15 8.80 -91.77
CA GLN A 5 -17.02 9.75 -91.61
C GLN A 5 -17.36 11.23 -91.72
N VAL A 6 -17.08 11.92 -90.60
CA VAL A 6 -16.19 13.12 -90.60
C VAL A 6 -15.56 13.30 -89.25
N LEU A 7 -14.23 13.43 -89.26
CA LEU A 7 -13.35 13.82 -88.13
C LEU A 7 -13.50 15.32 -87.89
N VAL A 8 -13.77 15.74 -86.72
CA VAL A 8 -13.36 17.08 -86.22
C VAL A 8 -12.81 16.93 -84.82
N GLY A 9 -11.55 17.32 -84.65
CA GLY A 9 -10.86 17.25 -83.42
C GLY A 9 -11.34 18.27 -82.40
N ALA A 10 -11.50 17.81 -81.10
CA ALA A 10 -11.58 18.67 -79.98
C ALA A 10 -10.55 18.18 -79.01
N LEU A 11 -9.53 19.00 -78.75
CA LEU A 11 -8.62 18.84 -77.62
C LEU A 11 -9.43 18.91 -76.33
N LEU A 12 -9.60 17.76 -75.68
CA LEU A 12 -10.01 17.69 -74.28
C LEU A 12 -8.76 17.82 -73.41
N ALA A 13 -8.58 19.00 -72.82
CA ALA A 13 -7.68 19.22 -71.68
C ALA A 13 -8.18 18.35 -70.55
N SER A 14 -7.53 17.21 -70.28
CA SER A 14 -7.70 16.44 -69.04
C SER A 14 -7.14 17.29 -67.89
N GLY A 15 -8.03 18.07 -67.25
CA GLY A 15 -7.80 18.65 -65.96
C GLY A 15 -7.77 17.51 -64.92
N CYS A 16 -6.58 17.07 -64.54
CA CYS A 16 -6.38 16.31 -63.28
C CYS A 16 -6.84 17.20 -62.11
N CYS A 17 -8.09 17.03 -61.69
CA CYS A 17 -8.47 17.43 -60.34
C CYS A 17 -7.72 16.53 -59.37
N ILE A 18 -6.52 16.96 -58.98
CA ILE A 18 -5.91 16.53 -57.73
C ILE A 18 -6.81 17.12 -56.66
N ALA A 19 -7.77 16.35 -56.16
CA ALA A 19 -8.41 16.65 -54.92
C ALA A 19 -7.28 16.67 -53.88
N ALA A 20 -6.84 17.86 -53.50
CA ALA A 20 -5.97 18.01 -52.34
C ALA A 20 -6.75 17.41 -51.19
N ALA A 21 -6.36 16.24 -50.73
CA ALA A 21 -6.85 15.64 -49.53
C ALA A 21 -6.64 16.68 -48.43
N GLN A 22 -7.71 17.20 -47.91
CA GLN A 22 -7.65 18.19 -46.82
C GLN A 22 -7.02 17.47 -45.64
N ALA A 23 -5.83 17.88 -45.26
CA ALA A 23 -5.12 17.27 -44.12
C ALA A 23 -6.04 17.18 -42.93
N ALA A 24 -6.15 16.00 -42.34
CA ALA A 24 -6.93 15.82 -41.13
C ALA A 24 -6.36 16.73 -40.03
N LYS A 25 -7.24 17.48 -39.36
CA LYS A 25 -6.86 18.38 -38.27
C LYS A 25 -6.94 17.63 -36.96
N ASN A 26 -6.04 18.00 -36.04
CA ASN A 26 -6.13 17.57 -34.64
C ASN A 26 -7.54 17.90 -34.07
N PRO A 27 -8.32 16.89 -33.65
CA PRO A 27 -9.72 17.13 -33.23
C PRO A 27 -9.87 17.63 -31.82
N VAL A 28 -8.83 17.52 -30.97
CA VAL A 28 -8.91 17.78 -29.51
C VAL A 28 -8.26 19.09 -29.09
N SER A 29 -7.73 19.90 -30.02
CA SER A 29 -7.07 21.18 -29.74
C SER A 29 -5.88 21.12 -28.73
N ILE A 30 -5.39 19.97 -28.40
CA ILE A 30 -4.22 19.76 -27.53
C ILE A 30 -2.99 19.65 -28.44
N ASP A 31 -1.99 20.47 -28.20
CA ASP A 31 -0.69 20.34 -28.84
C ASP A 31 0.11 19.22 -28.15
N PHE A 32 0.25 18.08 -28.80
CA PHE A 32 0.93 16.91 -28.28
C PHE A 32 2.46 17.03 -28.32
N SER A 33 3.00 17.98 -29.07
CA SER A 33 4.45 18.17 -29.21
C SER A 33 5.16 18.60 -27.91
N PHE A 34 4.40 18.93 -26.87
CA PHE A 34 4.93 19.18 -25.53
C PHE A 34 5.30 17.91 -24.75
N ALA A 35 5.04 16.72 -25.27
CA ALA A 35 5.49 15.45 -24.71
C ALA A 35 6.98 15.20 -24.99
N GLY A 36 7.68 14.56 -24.06
CA GLY A 36 9.08 14.18 -24.17
C GLY A 36 10.05 15.13 -23.44
N PHE A 37 11.31 14.74 -23.42
CA PHE A 37 12.42 15.44 -22.81
C PHE A 37 12.40 16.93 -23.18
N GLU A 38 12.53 17.82 -22.20
CA GLU A 38 12.45 19.27 -22.37
C GLU A 38 11.35 19.72 -23.36
N ALA A 39 10.16 19.11 -23.24
CA ALA A 39 9.00 19.38 -24.09
C ALA A 39 9.25 19.10 -25.59
N GLY A 40 9.75 17.90 -25.91
CA GLY A 40 9.97 17.41 -27.26
C GLY A 40 11.33 17.76 -27.88
N LYS A 41 12.24 18.33 -27.12
CA LYS A 41 13.61 18.57 -27.60
C LYS A 41 14.41 17.27 -27.73
N PRO A 42 15.42 17.26 -28.60
CA PRO A 42 16.33 16.11 -28.72
C PRO A 42 17.06 15.80 -27.42
N ILE A 43 17.25 14.51 -27.12
CA ILE A 43 18.04 14.05 -25.99
C ILE A 43 19.52 14.45 -26.18
N PRO A 44 20.15 15.12 -25.21
CA PRO A 44 21.51 15.60 -25.36
C PRO A 44 22.53 14.48 -25.30
N SER A 45 23.70 14.74 -25.87
CA SER A 45 24.87 13.88 -25.77
C SER A 45 25.65 14.21 -24.49
N VAL A 46 25.72 13.29 -23.54
CA VAL A 46 26.43 13.47 -22.26
C VAL A 46 27.73 12.66 -22.28
N ALA A 47 28.87 13.32 -21.99
CA ALA A 47 30.17 12.67 -21.94
C ALA A 47 30.27 11.71 -20.73
N ALA A 48 30.88 10.53 -20.94
CA ALA A 48 31.22 9.63 -19.86
C ALA A 48 32.40 10.16 -19.05
N VAL A 49 32.28 10.21 -17.74
CA VAL A 49 33.28 10.74 -16.81
C VAL A 49 33.95 9.65 -15.98
N LEU A 50 33.32 8.50 -15.82
CA LEU A 50 33.91 7.30 -15.23
C LEU A 50 33.38 6.03 -15.87
N ALA A 51 34.14 4.93 -15.77
CA ALA A 51 33.74 3.62 -16.23
C ALA A 51 33.68 2.61 -15.06
N VAL A 52 32.77 1.64 -15.17
CA VAL A 52 32.65 0.51 -14.26
C VAL A 52 32.82 -0.78 -15.04
N LYS A 53 33.47 -1.79 -14.44
CA LYS A 53 33.57 -3.14 -14.98
C LYS A 53 32.87 -4.12 -14.04
N PRO A 54 32.24 -5.20 -14.56
CA PRO A 54 31.63 -6.19 -13.71
C PRO A 54 32.68 -6.87 -12.82
N SER A 55 32.33 -7.15 -11.57
CA SER A 55 33.23 -7.76 -10.60
C SER A 55 33.25 -9.29 -10.63
N GLY A 56 32.23 -9.89 -11.27
CA GLY A 56 31.97 -11.34 -11.24
C GLY A 56 31.33 -11.82 -9.95
N LYS A 57 30.89 -10.89 -9.10
CA LYS A 57 30.10 -11.10 -7.87
C LYS A 57 28.88 -10.18 -7.91
N ASP A 58 28.19 -10.03 -6.81
CA ASP A 58 27.12 -9.01 -6.70
C ASP A 58 27.72 -7.60 -6.86
N ASP A 59 27.31 -6.92 -7.90
CA ASP A 59 27.75 -5.60 -8.30
C ASP A 59 26.84 -4.47 -7.76
N THR A 60 25.80 -4.79 -7.00
CA THR A 60 24.83 -3.78 -6.50
C THR A 60 25.56 -2.63 -5.80
N ALA A 61 26.36 -2.94 -4.79
CA ALA A 61 27.10 -1.93 -4.04
C ALA A 61 28.12 -1.17 -4.88
N LEU A 62 28.79 -1.83 -5.83
CA LEU A 62 29.72 -1.21 -6.77
C LEU A 62 29.03 -0.20 -7.67
N LEU A 63 27.90 -0.59 -8.26
CA LEU A 63 27.11 0.27 -9.14
C LEU A 63 26.51 1.45 -8.37
N GLN A 64 25.91 1.19 -7.20
CA GLN A 64 25.35 2.26 -6.36
C GLN A 64 26.43 3.24 -5.91
N SER A 65 27.61 2.77 -5.49
CA SER A 65 28.73 3.65 -5.12
C SER A 65 29.21 4.51 -6.28
N ALA A 66 29.21 3.99 -7.50
CA ALA A 66 29.55 4.78 -8.69
C ALA A 66 28.47 5.85 -9.00
N ILE A 67 27.19 5.52 -8.82
CA ILE A 67 26.08 6.46 -8.94
C ILE A 67 26.20 7.55 -7.87
N ASP A 68 26.45 7.19 -6.61
CA ASP A 68 26.60 8.12 -5.50
C ASP A 68 27.82 9.04 -5.68
N HIS A 69 28.92 8.48 -6.20
CA HIS A 69 30.13 9.27 -6.49
C HIS A 69 29.86 10.37 -7.52
N ILE A 70 29.22 10.06 -8.65
CA ILE A 70 28.84 11.08 -9.64
C ILE A 70 27.79 12.04 -9.06
N SER A 71 26.85 11.52 -8.28
CA SER A 71 25.82 12.34 -7.63
C SER A 71 26.40 13.41 -6.71
N ALA A 72 27.56 13.18 -6.13
CA ALA A 72 28.27 14.15 -5.31
C ALA A 72 29.11 15.17 -6.13
N MET A 73 29.32 14.96 -7.43
CA MET A 73 30.06 15.91 -8.26
C MET A 73 29.21 17.18 -8.52
N PRO A 74 29.84 18.34 -8.79
CA PRO A 74 29.11 19.55 -9.15
C PRO A 74 28.41 19.39 -10.50
N VAL A 75 27.21 19.96 -10.62
CA VAL A 75 26.53 20.10 -11.91
C VAL A 75 27.30 21.06 -12.81
N GLN A 76 27.58 20.62 -14.06
CA GLN A 76 28.24 21.45 -15.04
C GLN A 76 27.29 22.47 -15.67
N ALA A 77 27.79 23.42 -16.43
CA ALA A 77 27.01 24.49 -17.07
C ALA A 77 25.93 23.96 -18.04
N ASN A 78 26.11 22.75 -18.57
CA ASN A 78 25.12 22.05 -19.43
C ASN A 78 24.01 21.32 -18.65
N GLY A 79 23.96 21.41 -17.32
CA GLY A 79 22.95 20.75 -16.49
C GLY A 79 23.27 19.31 -16.09
N PHE A 80 24.40 18.75 -16.48
CA PHE A 80 24.81 17.36 -16.21
C PHE A 80 26.02 17.27 -15.28
N ARG A 81 26.10 16.15 -14.57
CA ARG A 81 27.30 15.73 -13.82
C ARG A 81 28.19 14.83 -14.68
N GLY A 82 27.58 14.03 -15.56
CA GLY A 82 28.24 13.16 -16.51
C GLY A 82 27.59 11.80 -16.64
N ALA A 83 28.12 10.96 -17.53
CA ALA A 83 27.66 9.60 -17.68
C ALA A 83 28.60 8.61 -16.97
N ILE A 84 28.03 7.58 -16.37
CA ILE A 84 28.69 6.35 -15.90
C ILE A 84 28.67 5.39 -17.06
N LEU A 85 29.84 4.99 -17.54
CA LEU A 85 29.96 4.01 -18.60
C LEU A 85 30.13 2.62 -18.02
N LEU A 86 29.12 1.78 -18.20
CA LEU A 86 29.20 0.35 -17.90
C LEU A 86 29.89 -0.37 -19.05
N GLU A 87 31.08 -0.88 -18.81
CA GLU A 87 31.83 -1.64 -19.82
C GLU A 87 31.12 -2.94 -20.21
N ALA A 88 31.47 -3.51 -21.34
CA ALA A 88 30.89 -4.77 -21.81
C ALA A 88 31.08 -5.89 -20.78
N GLY A 89 30.00 -6.62 -20.50
CA GLY A 89 29.96 -7.74 -19.57
C GLY A 89 28.61 -7.85 -18.85
N GLN A 90 28.49 -8.85 -18.01
CA GLN A 90 27.32 -9.09 -17.19
C GLN A 90 27.59 -8.64 -15.75
N TYR A 91 26.74 -7.77 -15.23
CA TYR A 91 26.71 -7.29 -13.86
C TYR A 91 25.62 -8.03 -13.10
N LEU A 92 25.97 -8.70 -12.01
CA LEU A 92 24.99 -9.34 -11.14
C LEU A 92 24.46 -8.32 -10.16
N VAL A 93 23.15 -8.13 -10.11
CA VAL A 93 22.50 -7.13 -9.25
C VAL A 93 21.49 -7.82 -8.34
N GLY A 94 21.91 -8.12 -7.12
CA GLY A 94 21.07 -8.74 -6.11
C GLY A 94 20.11 -7.78 -5.41
N GLY A 95 20.43 -6.48 -5.41
CA GLY A 95 19.64 -5.42 -4.82
C GLY A 95 18.93 -4.53 -5.85
N GLN A 96 18.66 -3.29 -5.48
CA GLN A 96 18.02 -2.25 -6.27
C GLN A 96 19.00 -1.09 -6.48
N LEU A 97 18.93 -0.40 -7.62
CA LEU A 97 19.73 0.78 -7.94
C LEU A 97 18.85 2.04 -7.91
N HIS A 98 19.40 3.12 -7.34
CA HIS A 98 18.70 4.38 -7.19
C HIS A 98 19.46 5.54 -7.85
N LEU A 99 18.81 6.24 -8.79
CA LEU A 99 19.29 7.47 -9.41
C LEU A 99 18.45 8.64 -8.91
N ARG A 100 18.93 9.32 -7.87
CA ARG A 100 18.19 10.40 -7.17
C ARG A 100 18.75 11.81 -7.40
N ALA A 101 19.91 11.93 -8.04
CA ALA A 101 20.56 13.23 -8.24
C ALA A 101 20.43 13.70 -9.69
N SER A 102 20.16 15.00 -9.87
CA SER A 102 20.10 15.62 -11.20
C SER A 102 21.39 15.46 -11.98
N GLY A 103 21.28 15.31 -13.32
CA GLY A 103 22.41 15.34 -14.22
C GLY A 103 23.24 14.06 -14.30
N VAL A 104 22.70 12.93 -13.86
CA VAL A 104 23.38 11.62 -13.88
C VAL A 104 22.86 10.76 -15.04
N VAL A 105 23.77 10.19 -15.82
CA VAL A 105 23.42 9.26 -16.91
C VAL A 105 24.07 7.89 -16.66
N LEU A 106 23.29 6.81 -16.74
CA LEU A 106 23.78 5.43 -16.71
C LEU A 106 23.79 4.88 -18.14
N ARG A 107 24.96 4.54 -18.66
CA ARG A 107 25.15 4.11 -20.06
C ARG A 107 25.88 2.79 -20.14
N GLY A 108 25.37 1.87 -20.95
CA GLY A 108 26.06 0.64 -21.32
C GLY A 108 26.74 0.70 -22.69
N ARG A 109 27.10 -0.47 -23.18
CA ARG A 109 27.67 -0.71 -24.53
C ARG A 109 26.65 -1.42 -25.44
N GLY A 110 25.39 -1.05 -25.35
CA GLY A 110 24.30 -1.73 -26.04
C GLY A 110 24.11 -3.16 -25.52
N SER A 111 23.78 -4.10 -26.40
CA SER A 111 23.59 -5.52 -26.05
C SER A 111 24.82 -6.23 -25.46
N LYS A 112 25.99 -5.55 -25.41
CA LYS A 112 27.19 -6.10 -24.78
C LYS A 112 27.25 -5.86 -23.27
N THR A 113 26.38 -5.02 -22.72
CA THR A 113 26.27 -4.73 -21.28
C THR A 113 24.92 -5.23 -20.79
N THR A 114 24.94 -6.19 -19.87
CA THR A 114 23.75 -6.75 -19.23
C THR A 114 23.79 -6.54 -17.72
N LEU A 115 22.74 -5.96 -17.16
CA LEU A 115 22.49 -6.01 -15.72
C LEU A 115 21.52 -7.16 -15.46
N LEU A 116 22.00 -8.22 -14.82
CA LEU A 116 21.20 -9.38 -14.43
C LEU A 116 20.71 -9.21 -13.00
N ALA A 117 19.42 -8.97 -12.83
CA ALA A 117 18.78 -8.96 -11.53
C ALA A 117 18.72 -10.37 -10.97
N THR A 118 19.48 -10.65 -9.92
CA THR A 118 19.64 -11.99 -9.34
C THR A 118 18.89 -12.19 -8.02
N GLY A 119 18.25 -11.16 -7.48
CA GLY A 119 17.44 -11.29 -6.27
C GLY A 119 16.12 -12.01 -6.56
N ASN A 120 15.62 -12.69 -5.55
CA ASN A 120 14.36 -13.44 -5.57
C ASN A 120 13.16 -12.66 -4.99
N ASN A 121 13.29 -11.36 -4.84
CA ASN A 121 12.20 -10.48 -4.40
C ASN A 121 11.55 -9.75 -5.60
N ARG A 122 10.32 -9.30 -5.43
CA ARG A 122 9.49 -8.67 -6.48
C ARG A 122 9.79 -7.18 -6.65
N ARG A 123 11.04 -6.77 -6.64
CA ARG A 123 11.47 -5.37 -6.67
C ARG A 123 11.45 -4.77 -8.08
N THR A 124 11.52 -3.44 -8.13
CA THR A 124 12.02 -2.69 -9.28
C THR A 124 13.55 -2.74 -9.30
N LEU A 125 14.16 -2.99 -10.48
CA LEU A 125 15.64 -3.08 -10.58
C LEU A 125 16.30 -1.71 -10.50
N ILE A 126 15.79 -0.72 -11.23
CA ILE A 126 16.33 0.65 -11.24
C ILE A 126 15.20 1.64 -10.94
N GLU A 127 15.33 2.38 -9.87
CA GLU A 127 14.45 3.51 -9.53
C GLU A 127 15.11 4.83 -9.88
N VAL A 128 14.35 5.70 -10.56
CA VAL A 128 14.78 7.05 -10.96
C VAL A 128 13.86 8.08 -10.34
N GLY A 129 14.44 9.01 -9.60
CA GLY A 129 13.71 10.11 -9.00
C GLY A 129 13.72 10.12 -7.47
N SER A 130 12.91 10.97 -6.89
CA SER A 130 12.78 11.17 -5.45
C SER A 130 11.53 10.47 -4.92
N HIS A 131 11.43 10.30 -3.61
CA HIS A 131 10.20 9.91 -2.91
C HIS A 131 9.56 11.07 -2.15
N THR A 132 10.18 12.26 -2.22
CA THR A 132 9.72 13.41 -1.46
C THR A 132 8.76 14.26 -2.28
N ASP A 133 7.55 14.45 -1.79
CA ASP A 133 6.60 15.39 -2.37
C ASP A 133 7.05 16.84 -2.16
N SER A 134 6.84 17.67 -3.17
CA SER A 134 7.10 19.10 -3.10
C SER A 134 6.10 19.81 -2.19
N GLU A 135 6.54 20.80 -1.42
CA GLU A 135 5.64 21.64 -0.64
C GLU A 135 4.86 22.56 -1.58
N ILE A 136 3.53 22.47 -1.52
CA ILE A 136 2.60 23.26 -2.34
C ILE A 136 2.07 24.42 -1.50
N GLY A 137 2.08 25.62 -2.07
CA GLY A 137 1.55 26.83 -1.47
C GLY A 137 0.03 26.89 -1.45
N ASP A 138 -0.51 27.99 -0.94
CA ASP A 138 -1.94 28.20 -0.88
C ASP A 138 -2.56 28.31 -2.28
N PRO A 139 -3.70 27.65 -2.54
CA PRO A 139 -4.34 27.68 -3.84
C PRO A 139 -4.99 29.02 -4.14
N VAL A 140 -4.75 29.57 -5.31
CA VAL A 140 -5.36 30.78 -5.85
C VAL A 140 -6.38 30.40 -6.91
N ALA A 141 -7.55 31.00 -6.89
CA ALA A 141 -8.63 30.69 -7.84
C ALA A 141 -8.30 31.16 -9.27
N ILE A 142 -8.60 30.32 -10.25
CA ILE A 142 -8.66 30.69 -11.67
C ILE A 142 -9.99 31.40 -11.91
N THR A 143 -9.93 32.61 -12.49
CA THR A 143 -11.10 33.52 -12.57
C THR A 143 -11.85 33.47 -13.88
N ASP A 144 -11.31 32.86 -14.93
CA ASP A 144 -12.02 32.66 -16.20
C ASP A 144 -13.30 31.85 -15.99
N GLU A 145 -14.36 32.15 -16.73
CA GLU A 145 -15.60 31.35 -16.73
C GLU A 145 -15.34 29.94 -17.28
N THR A 146 -14.51 29.86 -18.31
CA THR A 146 -14.05 28.63 -18.93
C THR A 146 -12.63 28.79 -19.43
N VAL A 147 -11.74 27.87 -19.01
CA VAL A 147 -10.44 27.64 -19.64
C VAL A 147 -10.58 26.41 -20.54
N PRO A 148 -10.51 26.54 -21.86
CA PRO A 148 -10.78 25.40 -22.74
C PRO A 148 -9.65 24.35 -22.72
N THR A 149 -9.96 23.12 -23.10
CA THR A 149 -8.99 22.09 -23.41
C THR A 149 -7.95 22.62 -24.41
N GLY A 150 -6.68 22.33 -24.18
CA GLY A 150 -5.58 22.82 -25.01
C GLY A 150 -5.07 24.21 -24.65
N ALA A 151 -5.70 24.91 -23.70
CA ALA A 151 -5.24 26.23 -23.29
C ALA A 151 -3.90 26.17 -22.55
N ARG A 152 -3.09 27.20 -22.82
CA ARG A 152 -1.80 27.47 -22.17
C ARG A 152 -1.79 28.79 -21.40
N SER A 153 -2.94 29.41 -21.21
CA SER A 153 -3.02 30.62 -20.41
C SER A 153 -4.40 30.75 -19.76
N PHE A 154 -4.43 31.35 -18.59
CA PHE A 154 -5.65 31.62 -17.85
C PHE A 154 -5.47 32.80 -16.90
N LYS A 155 -6.56 33.38 -16.45
CA LYS A 155 -6.57 34.46 -15.45
C LYS A 155 -6.62 33.90 -14.04
N VAL A 156 -5.85 34.53 -13.16
CA VAL A 156 -5.82 34.21 -11.73
C VAL A 156 -6.25 35.42 -10.92
N ALA A 157 -6.70 35.20 -9.69
CA ALA A 157 -7.12 36.28 -8.80
C ALA A 157 -5.96 37.19 -8.38
N ASP A 158 -4.75 36.62 -8.25
CA ASP A 158 -3.51 37.35 -7.95
C ASP A 158 -2.34 36.73 -8.69
N THR A 159 -1.62 37.55 -9.49
CA THR A 159 -0.43 37.10 -10.23
C THR A 159 0.87 37.26 -9.47
N ALA A 160 0.90 37.95 -8.33
CA ALA A 160 2.11 38.27 -7.60
C ALA A 160 2.83 37.00 -7.08
N ALA A 161 2.06 35.95 -6.82
CA ALA A 161 2.61 34.68 -6.38
C ALA A 161 3.21 33.81 -7.51
N PHE A 162 3.10 34.24 -8.79
CA PHE A 162 3.41 33.43 -9.95
C PHE A 162 4.38 34.13 -10.93
N PRO A 163 5.57 34.59 -10.51
CA PRO A 163 6.56 35.16 -11.45
C PRO A 163 6.98 34.12 -12.49
N VAL A 164 7.50 34.59 -13.62
CA VAL A 164 8.05 33.72 -14.68
C VAL A 164 9.09 32.77 -14.11
N GLY A 165 9.01 31.51 -14.47
CA GLY A 165 9.87 30.42 -13.97
C GLY A 165 9.33 29.73 -12.71
N THR A 166 8.23 30.20 -12.11
CA THR A 166 7.61 29.51 -10.97
C THR A 166 7.01 28.17 -11.38
N HIS A 167 7.39 27.12 -10.68
CA HIS A 167 6.68 25.84 -10.76
C HIS A 167 5.33 25.96 -10.08
N ILE A 168 4.29 25.47 -10.72
CA ILE A 168 2.91 25.55 -10.25
C ILE A 168 2.17 24.24 -10.42
N VAL A 169 1.18 24.03 -9.57
CA VAL A 169 0.20 22.97 -9.67
C VAL A 169 -1.13 23.59 -10.05
N VAL A 170 -1.67 23.21 -11.19
CA VAL A 170 -3.05 23.54 -11.61
C VAL A 170 -3.95 22.39 -11.22
N ARG A 171 -5.03 22.66 -10.49
CA ARG A 171 -5.98 21.65 -10.04
C ARG A 171 -7.39 21.93 -10.54
N ARG A 172 -8.05 20.92 -11.08
CA ARG A 172 -9.47 20.88 -11.40
C ARG A 172 -10.20 19.95 -10.45
N PRO A 173 -11.18 20.39 -9.66
CA PRO A 173 -11.91 19.50 -8.76
C PRO A 173 -12.88 18.62 -9.55
N SER A 174 -13.10 17.41 -9.07
CA SER A 174 -14.16 16.51 -9.51
C SER A 174 -15.40 16.72 -8.63
N THR A 175 -16.26 17.65 -9.05
CA THR A 175 -17.51 17.95 -8.33
C THR A 175 -18.61 16.96 -8.67
N ILE A 176 -19.63 16.87 -7.82
CA ILE A 176 -20.76 15.95 -8.06
C ILE A 176 -21.52 16.31 -9.35
N GLU A 177 -21.58 17.61 -9.72
CA GLU A 177 -22.20 18.07 -10.93
C GLU A 177 -21.48 17.55 -12.17
N TRP A 178 -20.14 17.61 -12.17
CA TRP A 178 -19.32 17.04 -13.24
C TRP A 178 -19.44 15.53 -13.32
N ILE A 179 -19.35 14.83 -12.19
CA ILE A 179 -19.48 13.38 -12.12
C ILE A 179 -20.82 12.93 -12.70
N LYS A 180 -21.91 13.61 -12.35
CA LYS A 180 -23.25 13.34 -12.90
C LYS A 180 -23.33 13.63 -14.39
N SER A 181 -22.71 14.70 -14.89
CA SER A 181 -22.75 15.05 -16.31
C SER A 181 -22.05 13.98 -17.18
N LEU A 182 -21.08 13.29 -16.62
CA LEU A 182 -20.35 12.19 -17.26
C LEU A 182 -21.08 10.84 -17.15
N GLY A 183 -22.17 10.74 -16.38
CA GLY A 183 -22.84 9.48 -16.10
C GLY A 183 -22.04 8.54 -15.18
N MET A 184 -21.14 9.08 -14.35
CA MET A 184 -20.27 8.32 -13.45
C MET A 184 -20.91 8.07 -12.07
N THR A 185 -22.22 8.04 -12.02
CA THR A 185 -23.04 7.64 -10.86
C THR A 185 -23.97 6.51 -11.25
N GLY A 186 -24.22 5.57 -10.34
CA GLY A 186 -25.04 4.39 -10.62
C GLY A 186 -24.31 3.35 -11.47
N LEU A 187 -22.99 3.37 -11.50
CA LEU A 187 -22.18 2.33 -12.13
C LEU A 187 -22.43 0.99 -11.45
N PRO A 188 -22.44 -0.12 -12.21
CA PRO A 188 -22.66 -1.42 -11.62
C PRO A 188 -21.61 -1.71 -10.55
N GLY A 189 -22.06 -2.23 -9.46
CA GLY A 189 -21.24 -2.71 -8.36
C GLY A 189 -22.02 -3.82 -7.68
N THR A 190 -21.38 -4.76 -7.09
CA THR A 190 -21.99 -5.95 -6.53
C THR A 190 -22.77 -5.67 -5.25
N PHE A 191 -22.62 -4.45 -4.68
CA PHE A 191 -23.43 -4.01 -3.52
C PHE A 191 -24.23 -2.78 -3.82
N ALA A 192 -25.36 -2.66 -3.17
CA ALA A 192 -26.09 -1.39 -3.10
C ALA A 192 -25.22 -0.24 -2.53
N ASN A 193 -24.22 -0.56 -1.72
CA ASN A 193 -23.33 0.40 -1.05
C ASN A 193 -21.88 0.41 -1.57
N ALA A 194 -21.48 -0.54 -2.41
CA ALA A 194 -20.14 -0.64 -3.01
C ALA A 194 -20.20 -0.41 -4.52
N ARG A 195 -20.86 0.66 -4.94
CA ARG A 195 -20.91 1.05 -6.34
C ARG A 195 -19.56 1.56 -6.79
N LEU A 196 -19.24 1.31 -8.04
CA LEU A 196 -18.05 1.84 -8.72
C LEU A 196 -18.18 3.33 -9.05
N ASP A 197 -19.14 4.00 -8.44
CA ASP A 197 -19.43 5.41 -8.64
C ASP A 197 -18.23 6.28 -8.30
N TRP A 198 -18.03 7.28 -9.11
CA TRP A 198 -17.09 8.34 -8.74
C TRP A 198 -17.66 9.20 -7.62
N HIS A 199 -16.79 9.68 -6.77
CA HIS A 199 -17.14 10.55 -5.65
C HIS A 199 -16.50 11.92 -5.80
N PRO A 200 -17.08 12.98 -5.24
CA PRO A 200 -16.43 14.29 -5.23
C PRO A 200 -15.00 14.19 -4.70
N ARG A 201 -14.05 14.83 -5.39
CA ARG A 201 -12.61 14.82 -5.14
C ARG A 201 -11.88 13.52 -5.48
N SER A 202 -12.57 12.47 -5.90
CA SER A 202 -11.92 11.20 -6.26
C SER A 202 -11.20 11.24 -7.61
N HIS A 203 -11.55 12.17 -8.49
CA HIS A 203 -11.00 12.34 -9.82
C HIS A 203 -10.55 13.78 -10.06
N ASP A 204 -9.98 14.41 -9.06
CA ASP A 204 -9.34 15.71 -9.21
C ASP A 204 -8.18 15.60 -10.20
N LEU A 205 -8.18 16.48 -11.21
CA LEU A 205 -7.12 16.51 -12.20
C LEU A 205 -6.05 17.50 -11.78
N VAL A 206 -4.79 17.09 -11.96
CA VAL A 206 -3.63 17.86 -11.52
C VAL A 206 -2.62 17.98 -12.65
N TRP A 207 -2.22 19.18 -12.99
CA TRP A 207 -1.16 19.46 -13.96
C TRP A 207 0.00 20.18 -13.27
N ASP A 208 1.19 19.61 -13.35
CA ASP A 208 2.43 20.27 -12.97
C ASP A 208 2.93 21.09 -14.16
N ARG A 209 3.10 22.40 -13.96
CA ARG A 209 3.44 23.35 -15.03
C ARG A 209 4.46 24.37 -14.56
N THR A 210 5.05 25.08 -15.50
CA THR A 210 5.94 26.22 -15.21
C THR A 210 5.38 27.47 -15.86
N VAL A 211 5.37 28.58 -15.14
CA VAL A 211 4.93 29.87 -15.65
C VAL A 211 5.92 30.41 -16.67
N THR A 212 5.49 30.70 -17.89
CA THR A 212 6.33 31.19 -18.99
C THR A 212 6.14 32.66 -19.29
N ALA A 213 4.97 33.22 -18.97
CA ALA A 213 4.71 34.66 -19.08
C ALA A 213 3.67 35.12 -18.07
N VAL A 214 3.72 36.40 -17.67
CA VAL A 214 2.77 37.03 -16.76
C VAL A 214 2.35 38.38 -17.32
N ASP A 215 1.06 38.58 -17.46
CA ASP A 215 0.44 39.87 -17.71
C ASP A 215 -0.34 40.31 -16.46
N ALA A 216 0.32 41.09 -15.61
CA ALA A 216 -0.27 41.55 -14.37
C ALA A 216 -1.45 42.52 -14.58
N ALA A 217 -1.50 43.23 -15.72
CA ALA A 217 -2.57 44.18 -16.02
C ALA A 217 -3.90 43.47 -16.32
N SER A 218 -3.85 42.32 -16.97
CA SER A 218 -5.04 41.49 -17.27
C SER A 218 -5.27 40.39 -16.25
N GLY A 219 -4.37 40.18 -15.30
CA GLY A 219 -4.38 39.07 -14.35
C GLY A 219 -4.09 37.71 -14.98
N ARG A 220 -3.41 37.66 -16.14
CA ARG A 220 -3.18 36.43 -16.91
C ARG A 220 -1.78 35.88 -16.72
N ILE A 221 -1.68 34.57 -16.59
CA ILE A 221 -0.43 33.82 -16.65
C ILE A 221 -0.45 32.85 -17.83
N GLU A 222 0.74 32.61 -18.41
CA GLU A 222 0.94 31.54 -19.40
C GLU A 222 1.76 30.42 -18.79
N ILE A 223 1.53 29.21 -19.30
CA ILE A 223 2.17 27.96 -18.82
C ILE A 223 2.90 27.24 -19.95
N ASP A 224 3.87 26.42 -19.58
CA ASP A 224 4.80 25.74 -20.49
C ASP A 224 4.17 24.65 -21.34
N ALA A 225 3.05 24.05 -20.93
CA ALA A 225 2.33 23.04 -21.69
C ALA A 225 0.80 23.17 -21.48
N PRO A 226 -0.03 22.67 -22.43
CA PRO A 226 -1.48 22.81 -22.35
C PRO A 226 -2.08 21.99 -21.19
N ILE A 227 -3.24 22.46 -20.71
CA ILE A 227 -4.14 21.62 -19.88
C ILE A 227 -4.96 20.72 -20.79
N THR A 228 -5.29 19.52 -20.31
CA THR A 228 -5.88 18.49 -21.18
C THR A 228 -7.36 18.22 -20.91
N THR A 229 -7.94 18.91 -19.93
CA THR A 229 -9.37 18.93 -19.63
C THR A 229 -9.80 20.36 -19.29
N ALA A 230 -10.93 20.81 -19.83
CA ALA A 230 -11.43 22.16 -19.59
C ALA A 230 -11.68 22.45 -18.11
N LEU A 231 -11.37 23.69 -17.67
CA LEU A 231 -11.74 24.20 -16.36
C LEU A 231 -12.99 25.07 -16.51
N GLU A 232 -14.11 24.63 -15.97
CA GLU A 232 -15.39 25.30 -16.12
C GLU A 232 -15.98 25.61 -14.76
N LYS A 233 -16.34 26.86 -14.52
CA LYS A 233 -16.91 27.28 -13.22
C LYS A 233 -18.16 26.49 -12.82
N ARG A 234 -18.97 26.08 -13.79
CA ARG A 234 -20.16 25.24 -13.53
C ARG A 234 -19.80 23.90 -12.88
N TYR A 235 -18.55 23.45 -13.01
CA TYR A 235 -18.01 22.22 -12.43
C TYR A 235 -16.93 22.51 -11.39
N GLY A 236 -16.94 23.69 -10.77
CA GLY A 236 -16.00 24.07 -9.72
C GLY A 236 -14.77 24.84 -10.20
N GLY A 237 -14.63 25.10 -11.51
CA GLY A 237 -13.50 25.86 -12.08
C GLY A 237 -12.16 25.17 -11.88
N GLY A 238 -11.17 25.94 -11.43
CA GLY A 238 -9.83 25.44 -11.10
C GLY A 238 -9.09 26.36 -10.14
N THR A 239 -8.02 25.85 -9.59
CA THR A 239 -7.07 26.59 -8.75
C THR A 239 -5.66 26.39 -9.26
N VAL A 240 -4.78 27.35 -8.91
CA VAL A 240 -3.35 27.25 -9.14
C VAL A 240 -2.61 27.52 -7.83
N ALA A 241 -1.55 26.77 -7.55
CA ALA A 241 -0.70 26.98 -6.39
C ALA A 241 0.78 26.93 -6.79
N ALA A 242 1.59 27.78 -6.18
CA ALA A 242 3.04 27.73 -6.40
C ALA A 242 3.67 26.58 -5.62
N VAL A 243 4.64 25.92 -6.23
CA VAL A 243 5.49 24.94 -5.54
C VAL A 243 6.58 25.71 -4.79
N ARG A 244 6.62 25.58 -3.46
CA ARG A 244 7.54 26.33 -2.58
C ARG A 244 8.93 25.72 -2.53
N THR A 245 9.02 24.40 -2.51
CA THR A 245 10.28 23.68 -2.57
C THR A 245 10.21 22.71 -3.75
N ASN A 246 11.10 22.88 -4.72
CA ASN A 246 11.20 21.95 -5.85
C ASN A 246 12.55 21.23 -5.76
N GLU A 247 12.57 20.09 -5.12
CA GLU A 247 13.72 19.19 -5.03
C GLU A 247 13.66 18.06 -6.07
N THR A 248 12.77 18.17 -7.04
CA THR A 248 12.60 17.18 -8.10
C THR A 248 13.87 17.07 -8.93
N PRO A 249 14.54 15.91 -8.94
CA PRO A 249 15.72 15.68 -9.75
C PRO A 249 15.36 15.76 -11.24
N GLN A 250 16.32 16.23 -12.04
CA GLN A 250 16.14 16.44 -13.46
C GLN A 250 17.39 16.04 -14.27
N HIS A 251 17.22 15.85 -15.59
CA HIS A 251 18.33 15.50 -16.48
C HIS A 251 18.95 14.13 -16.12
N ILE A 252 18.12 13.13 -15.87
CA ILE A 252 18.56 11.76 -15.58
C ILE A 252 18.31 10.87 -16.81
N GLY A 253 19.32 10.06 -17.19
CA GLY A 253 19.23 9.18 -18.35
C GLY A 253 19.68 7.75 -18.07
N ILE A 254 18.99 6.78 -18.71
CA ILE A 254 19.39 5.38 -18.77
C ILE A 254 19.43 4.97 -20.23
N GLU A 255 20.59 4.45 -20.71
CA GLU A 255 20.75 4.23 -22.14
C GLU A 255 21.69 3.09 -22.52
N ALA A 256 21.41 2.46 -23.65
CA ALA A 256 22.27 1.51 -24.32
C ALA A 256 22.69 0.29 -23.47
N LEU A 257 21.71 -0.44 -22.89
CA LEU A 257 21.99 -1.63 -22.09
C LEU A 257 20.84 -2.65 -22.11
N THR A 258 21.13 -3.86 -21.70
CA THR A 258 20.15 -4.91 -21.46
C THR A 258 19.92 -5.06 -19.96
N LEU A 259 18.66 -5.10 -19.55
CA LEU A 259 18.21 -5.48 -18.21
C LEU A 259 17.58 -6.85 -18.32
N GLU A 260 17.95 -7.77 -17.47
CA GLU A 260 17.43 -9.12 -17.47
C GLU A 260 17.09 -9.55 -16.05
N SER A 261 15.95 -10.19 -15.87
CA SER A 261 15.58 -10.76 -14.56
C SER A 261 15.84 -12.25 -14.55
N ALA A 262 16.68 -12.71 -13.62
CA ALA A 262 16.84 -14.13 -13.35
C ALA A 262 15.55 -14.66 -12.70
N TYR A 263 15.14 -15.86 -13.07
CA TYR A 263 13.97 -16.54 -12.56
C TYR A 263 14.21 -18.04 -12.42
N ASP A 264 13.39 -18.76 -11.66
CA ASP A 264 13.48 -20.22 -11.54
C ASP A 264 12.85 -20.88 -12.76
N THR A 265 13.67 -21.48 -13.59
CA THR A 265 13.24 -22.17 -14.83
C THR A 265 12.40 -23.43 -14.58
N HIS A 266 12.33 -23.93 -13.35
CA HIS A 266 11.44 -25.04 -13.00
C HIS A 266 9.97 -24.57 -12.88
N PHE A 267 9.75 -23.27 -12.69
CA PHE A 267 8.44 -22.64 -12.61
C PHE A 267 8.23 -21.73 -13.82
N PRO A 268 7.51 -22.18 -14.87
CA PRO A 268 7.36 -21.40 -16.10
C PRO A 268 6.60 -20.07 -15.93
N LYS A 269 5.96 -19.89 -14.80
CA LYS A 269 5.25 -18.68 -14.40
C LYS A 269 5.79 -18.13 -13.08
N ASP A 270 7.08 -18.30 -12.84
CA ASP A 270 7.74 -17.75 -11.66
C ASP A 270 7.48 -16.24 -11.56
N GLU A 271 7.27 -15.75 -10.35
CA GLU A 271 7.10 -14.31 -10.05
C GLU A 271 8.01 -13.84 -8.93
N GLU A 272 8.78 -14.75 -8.33
CA GLU A 272 9.74 -14.47 -7.26
C GLU A 272 11.06 -13.94 -7.83
N HIS A 273 10.94 -12.93 -8.69
CA HIS A 273 12.05 -12.23 -9.32
C HIS A 273 11.67 -10.78 -9.61
N SER A 274 12.53 -9.98 -10.25
CA SER A 274 12.27 -8.56 -10.46
C SER A 274 11.03 -8.32 -11.33
N TRP A 275 10.13 -7.45 -10.84
CA TRP A 275 8.87 -7.15 -11.51
C TRP A 275 8.99 -6.04 -12.55
N ILE A 276 9.71 -4.98 -12.23
CA ILE A 276 9.84 -3.79 -13.08
C ILE A 276 11.32 -3.55 -13.37
N ALA A 277 11.66 -3.33 -14.63
CA ALA A 277 13.05 -3.03 -14.98
C ALA A 277 13.44 -1.60 -14.59
N ILE A 278 12.65 -0.59 -14.98
CA ILE A 278 12.89 0.82 -14.66
C ILE A 278 11.58 1.48 -14.24
N ALA A 279 11.58 2.12 -13.08
CA ALA A 279 10.52 3.00 -12.62
C ALA A 279 11.04 4.45 -12.51
N LEU A 280 10.27 5.40 -13.03
CA LEU A 280 10.57 6.84 -12.93
C LEU A 280 9.41 7.51 -12.20
N ASP A 281 9.70 8.16 -11.08
CA ASP A 281 8.71 8.99 -10.38
C ASP A 281 9.40 10.17 -9.69
N HIS A 282 8.68 11.27 -9.46
CA HIS A 282 9.26 12.51 -8.92
C HIS A 282 10.57 12.90 -9.66
N VAL A 283 10.52 12.89 -10.99
CA VAL A 283 11.65 13.24 -11.86
C VAL A 283 11.17 14.04 -13.07
N GLU A 284 11.98 14.96 -13.52
CA GLU A 284 11.70 15.84 -14.64
C GLU A 284 12.84 15.81 -15.66
N ASP A 285 12.51 15.98 -16.96
CA ASP A 285 13.49 16.00 -18.04
C ASP A 285 14.41 14.76 -18.03
N GLY A 286 13.80 13.58 -18.03
CA GLY A 286 14.53 12.32 -18.05
C GLY A 286 14.35 11.53 -19.32
N TRP A 287 15.16 10.48 -19.49
CA TRP A 287 15.00 9.56 -20.61
C TRP A 287 15.44 8.13 -20.32
N VAL A 288 14.81 7.21 -21.06
CA VAL A 288 15.24 5.81 -21.18
C VAL A 288 15.33 5.52 -22.66
N ARG A 289 16.51 5.15 -23.18
CA ARG A 289 16.65 4.86 -24.62
C ARG A 289 17.54 3.67 -24.92
N GLN A 290 17.18 2.89 -25.96
CA GLN A 290 17.92 1.71 -26.42
C GLN A 290 18.16 0.72 -25.27
N VAL A 291 17.11 0.46 -24.49
CA VAL A 291 17.11 -0.50 -23.38
C VAL A 291 16.25 -1.70 -23.76
N THR A 292 16.79 -2.91 -23.58
CA THR A 292 16.03 -4.15 -23.69
C THR A 292 15.80 -4.72 -22.31
N ALA A 293 14.55 -4.90 -21.92
CA ALA A 293 14.13 -5.53 -20.66
C ALA A 293 13.62 -6.95 -20.94
N ARG A 294 14.21 -7.96 -20.31
CA ARG A 294 13.86 -9.38 -20.50
C ARG A 294 13.42 -10.03 -19.21
N HIS A 295 12.43 -10.90 -19.32
CA HIS A 295 11.92 -11.76 -18.25
C HIS A 295 11.26 -11.03 -17.08
N PHE A 296 11.11 -9.71 -17.09
CA PHE A 296 10.43 -9.00 -16.03
C PHE A 296 8.94 -9.35 -15.99
N VAL A 297 8.38 -9.36 -14.78
CA VAL A 297 6.97 -9.72 -14.55
C VAL A 297 6.01 -8.67 -15.09
N ALA A 298 6.28 -7.39 -14.80
CA ALA A 298 5.33 -6.31 -15.03
C ALA A 298 5.73 -5.38 -16.17
N SER A 299 6.83 -4.65 -16.08
CA SER A 299 7.11 -3.55 -17.01
C SER A 299 8.59 -3.43 -17.37
N ALA A 300 8.84 -3.01 -18.61
CA ALA A 300 10.15 -2.49 -19.03
C ALA A 300 10.38 -1.10 -18.44
N VAL A 301 9.41 -0.19 -18.65
CA VAL A 301 9.48 1.16 -18.13
C VAL A 301 8.11 1.59 -17.62
N ARG A 302 8.10 2.15 -16.41
CA ARG A 302 6.91 2.71 -15.79
C ARG A 302 7.19 4.13 -15.32
N THR A 303 6.30 5.07 -15.67
CA THR A 303 6.34 6.42 -15.12
C THR A 303 5.23 6.61 -14.10
N GLY A 304 5.58 7.12 -12.92
CA GLY A 304 4.63 7.48 -11.86
C GLY A 304 3.96 8.84 -12.11
N LEU A 305 3.02 9.20 -11.26
CA LEU A 305 2.18 10.41 -11.38
C LEU A 305 2.99 11.72 -11.37
N ARG A 306 4.18 11.71 -10.74
CA ARG A 306 5.06 12.88 -10.59
C ARG A 306 6.23 12.89 -11.58
N ALA A 307 6.25 11.97 -12.54
CA ALA A 307 7.20 12.01 -13.64
C ALA A 307 6.73 12.98 -14.71
N ARG A 308 7.59 13.88 -15.16
CA ARG A 308 7.25 14.91 -16.15
C ARG A 308 8.34 15.06 -17.22
N ARG A 309 7.93 15.26 -18.49
CA ARG A 309 8.83 15.48 -19.64
C ARG A 309 9.86 14.34 -19.80
N ILE A 310 9.35 13.13 -19.90
CA ILE A 310 10.15 11.91 -20.05
C ILE A 310 10.08 11.43 -21.49
N THR A 311 11.22 11.03 -22.07
CA THR A 311 11.28 10.30 -23.34
C THR A 311 11.71 8.86 -23.11
N ILE A 312 10.92 7.91 -23.62
CA ILE A 312 11.22 6.48 -23.64
C ILE A 312 11.33 6.08 -25.12
N ALA A 313 12.55 5.80 -25.60
CA ALA A 313 12.81 5.63 -27.04
C ALA A 313 13.58 4.35 -27.36
N ASP A 314 13.21 3.68 -28.45
CA ASP A 314 13.92 2.50 -28.96
C ASP A 314 14.10 1.38 -27.92
N CYS A 315 13.10 1.21 -27.02
CA CYS A 315 13.12 0.25 -25.93
C CYS A 315 12.32 -1.01 -26.28
N ARG A 316 12.67 -2.13 -25.64
CA ARG A 316 12.06 -3.43 -25.89
C ARG A 316 11.67 -4.12 -24.59
N PHE A 317 10.49 -4.72 -24.55
CA PHE A 317 10.04 -5.64 -23.51
C PHE A 317 9.91 -7.02 -24.12
N GLU A 318 10.75 -7.96 -23.69
CA GLU A 318 10.88 -9.26 -24.35
C GLU A 318 10.69 -10.42 -23.37
N ALA A 319 10.00 -11.46 -23.79
CA ALA A 319 9.86 -12.75 -23.11
C ALA A 319 9.50 -12.63 -21.62
N PRO A 320 8.44 -11.93 -21.22
CA PRO A 320 8.05 -11.78 -19.82
C PRO A 320 7.73 -13.13 -19.18
N ILE A 321 8.19 -13.33 -17.95
CA ILE A 321 7.94 -14.53 -17.16
C ILE A 321 7.02 -14.17 -15.99
N SER A 322 5.78 -14.65 -16.02
CA SER A 322 4.78 -14.36 -14.97
C SER A 322 3.49 -15.14 -15.21
N GLU A 323 2.58 -15.09 -14.26
CA GLU A 323 1.15 -15.28 -14.48
C GLU A 323 0.65 -14.23 -15.50
N VAL A 324 -0.59 -14.42 -15.97
CA VAL A 324 -1.25 -13.51 -16.92
C VAL A 324 -2.46 -12.90 -16.24
N GLY A 325 -2.44 -11.60 -15.99
CA GLY A 325 -3.52 -10.88 -15.32
C GLY A 325 -3.04 -9.85 -14.29
N GLY A 326 -3.95 -9.08 -13.74
CA GLY A 326 -3.62 -8.02 -12.81
C GLY A 326 -2.68 -6.96 -13.40
N TYR A 327 -1.65 -6.61 -12.66
CA TYR A 327 -0.63 -5.63 -13.09
C TYR A 327 0.57 -6.26 -13.81
N ARG A 328 0.47 -7.50 -14.21
CA ARG A 328 1.53 -8.21 -14.92
C ARG A 328 1.51 -7.85 -16.40
N ARG A 329 2.69 -7.87 -17.00
CA ARG A 329 2.87 -7.69 -18.46
C ARG A 329 2.25 -6.40 -18.99
N GLN A 330 2.37 -5.32 -18.24
CA GLN A 330 2.09 -3.95 -18.71
C GLN A 330 3.42 -3.34 -19.14
N ALA A 331 3.79 -3.49 -20.41
CA ALA A 331 5.16 -3.28 -20.87
C ALA A 331 5.68 -1.85 -20.68
N PHE A 332 4.93 -0.87 -21.20
CA PHE A 332 5.24 0.56 -21.07
C PHE A 332 4.05 1.28 -20.43
N VAL A 333 4.22 1.74 -19.21
CA VAL A 333 3.15 2.35 -18.40
C VAL A 333 3.39 3.83 -18.20
N VAL A 334 2.43 4.65 -18.63
CA VAL A 334 2.49 6.10 -18.52
C VAL A 334 1.40 6.61 -17.60
N TYR A 335 1.77 6.93 -16.35
CA TYR A 335 0.93 7.71 -15.43
C TYR A 335 1.43 9.14 -15.27
N GLY A 336 2.62 9.45 -15.82
CA GLY A 336 3.23 10.77 -15.77
C GLY A 336 2.59 11.78 -16.72
N GLN A 337 3.22 12.94 -16.82
CA GLN A 337 2.79 14.07 -17.62
C GLN A 337 3.85 14.41 -18.69
N GLN A 338 3.41 14.78 -19.88
CA GLN A 338 4.31 15.15 -20.98
C GLN A 338 5.32 14.02 -21.29
N VAL A 339 4.85 12.77 -21.30
CA VAL A 339 5.68 11.59 -21.60
C VAL A 339 5.57 11.22 -23.07
N LEU A 340 6.70 10.96 -23.70
CA LEU A 340 6.82 10.41 -25.05
C LEU A 340 7.37 9.00 -24.99
N VAL A 341 6.62 8.02 -25.50
CA VAL A 341 7.08 6.66 -25.75
C VAL A 341 7.17 6.49 -27.26
N GLU A 342 8.37 6.28 -27.81
CA GLU A 342 8.53 6.22 -29.25
C GLU A 342 9.41 5.03 -29.69
N ARG A 343 9.03 4.42 -30.81
CA ARG A 343 9.76 3.29 -31.43
C ARG A 343 10.04 2.15 -30.46
N CYS A 344 9.09 1.88 -29.58
CA CYS A 344 9.20 0.82 -28.59
C CYS A 344 8.47 -0.44 -29.04
N HIS A 345 9.00 -1.61 -28.64
CA HIS A 345 8.44 -2.91 -28.97
C HIS A 345 8.09 -3.70 -27.71
N SER A 346 6.94 -4.37 -27.71
CA SER A 346 6.48 -5.25 -26.62
C SER A 346 6.14 -6.64 -27.12
N GLU A 347 6.48 -7.66 -26.32
CA GLU A 347 6.08 -9.06 -26.56
C GLU A 347 5.18 -9.56 -25.45
N ALA A 348 4.08 -10.25 -25.83
CA ALA A 348 3.17 -10.96 -24.94
C ALA A 348 2.62 -10.12 -23.78
N GLY A 349 2.34 -8.84 -24.03
CA GLY A 349 1.78 -7.92 -23.04
C GLY A 349 0.30 -8.16 -22.76
N MET A 350 -0.14 -7.87 -21.56
CA MET A 350 -1.56 -7.73 -21.18
C MET A 350 -2.07 -6.32 -21.48
N ASN A 351 -1.18 -5.36 -21.47
CA ASN A 351 -1.38 -4.00 -21.96
C ASN A 351 -0.01 -3.47 -22.38
N ASP A 352 0.29 -3.53 -23.67
CA ASP A 352 1.63 -3.23 -24.19
C ASP A 352 1.98 -1.75 -24.02
N PHE A 353 1.00 -0.85 -24.28
CA PHE A 353 1.15 0.61 -24.25
C PHE A 353 0.04 1.18 -23.37
N ALA A 354 0.30 1.24 -22.08
CA ALA A 354 -0.67 1.47 -21.03
C ALA A 354 -0.65 2.91 -20.51
N THR A 355 -1.83 3.47 -20.23
CA THR A 355 -1.99 4.71 -19.47
C THR A 355 -3.23 4.63 -18.59
N GLY A 356 -3.40 5.57 -17.67
CA GLY A 356 -4.54 5.59 -16.77
C GLY A 356 -4.28 6.40 -15.51
N LEU A 357 -5.00 6.11 -14.44
CA LEU A 357 -4.79 6.68 -13.10
C LEU A 357 -4.66 8.20 -13.11
N LEU A 358 -5.60 8.89 -13.76
CA LEU A 358 -5.65 10.35 -13.88
C LEU A 358 -4.42 10.97 -14.60
N ALA A 359 -3.70 10.22 -15.43
CA ALA A 359 -2.57 10.73 -16.19
C ALA A 359 -2.96 11.99 -16.96
N ALA A 360 -2.33 13.11 -16.60
CA ALA A 360 -2.64 14.41 -17.17
C ALA A 360 -1.64 14.74 -18.29
N GLY A 361 -2.04 14.54 -19.52
CA GLY A 361 -1.21 14.77 -20.70
C GLY A 361 -0.70 16.24 -20.89
N PRO A 362 -0.17 16.53 -22.08
CA PRO A 362 -0.11 15.66 -23.26
C PRO A 362 0.85 14.50 -23.08
N ASN A 363 0.40 13.28 -23.42
CA ASN A 363 1.25 12.09 -23.47
C ASN A 363 1.16 11.46 -24.85
N VAL A 364 2.24 10.83 -25.35
CA VAL A 364 2.32 10.32 -26.71
C VAL A 364 2.94 8.91 -26.74
N PHE A 365 2.28 7.99 -27.43
CA PHE A 365 2.87 6.74 -27.92
C PHE A 365 3.02 6.86 -29.44
N LEU A 366 4.25 6.83 -29.94
CA LEU A 366 4.60 7.11 -31.33
C LEU A 366 5.38 5.96 -31.96
N ASP A 367 4.96 5.48 -33.12
CA ASP A 367 5.68 4.46 -33.91
C ASP A 367 6.02 3.20 -33.11
N CYS A 368 5.11 2.76 -32.23
CA CYS A 368 5.28 1.61 -31.37
C CYS A 368 4.59 0.36 -31.90
N ASP A 369 5.17 -0.82 -31.68
CA ASP A 369 4.61 -2.07 -32.10
C ASP A 369 4.62 -3.16 -31.02
N ALA A 370 3.66 -4.09 -31.09
CA ALA A 370 3.55 -5.22 -30.18
C ALA A 370 3.33 -6.52 -30.95
N SER A 371 3.72 -7.64 -30.32
CA SER A 371 3.49 -8.98 -30.86
C SER A 371 3.08 -9.97 -29.77
N GLY A 372 2.18 -10.89 -30.12
CA GLY A 372 1.69 -11.90 -29.16
C GLY A 372 0.89 -11.31 -27.99
N SER A 373 0.28 -10.13 -28.14
CA SER A 373 -0.46 -9.43 -27.09
C SER A 373 -1.61 -10.27 -26.54
N LEU A 374 -1.71 -10.36 -25.22
CA LEU A 374 -2.70 -11.18 -24.51
C LEU A 374 -3.92 -10.39 -24.03
N GLY A 375 -3.84 -9.08 -24.02
CA GLY A 375 -4.93 -8.18 -23.63
C GLY A 375 -4.88 -6.83 -24.34
N ALA A 376 -5.88 -6.00 -24.14
CA ALA A 376 -6.02 -4.72 -24.82
C ALA A 376 -5.00 -3.69 -24.36
N SER A 377 -4.38 -3.00 -25.31
CA SER A 377 -3.57 -1.79 -25.06
C SER A 377 -4.45 -0.55 -24.97
N GLY A 378 -3.94 0.49 -24.31
CA GLY A 378 -4.61 1.77 -24.17
C GLY A 378 -4.84 2.18 -22.72
N ALA A 379 -5.86 3.01 -22.51
CA ALA A 379 -6.21 3.48 -21.18
C ALA A 379 -7.06 2.43 -20.44
N PHE A 380 -6.71 2.13 -19.19
CA PHE A 380 -7.37 1.06 -18.44
C PHE A 380 -7.84 1.48 -17.04
N GLU A 381 -7.38 2.59 -16.52
CA GLU A 381 -7.80 3.17 -15.24
C GLU A 381 -8.33 4.59 -15.44
N GLY A 382 -9.15 5.05 -14.52
CA GLY A 382 -9.95 6.25 -14.70
C GLY A 382 -9.20 7.48 -15.21
N TRP A 383 -9.78 8.12 -16.21
CA TRP A 383 -9.56 9.46 -16.72
C TRP A 383 -8.11 9.83 -17.07
N ALA A 384 -7.42 9.06 -17.90
CA ALA A 384 -6.27 9.62 -18.59
C ALA A 384 -6.76 10.71 -19.57
N SER A 385 -6.09 11.85 -19.68
CA SER A 385 -6.53 12.93 -20.57
C SER A 385 -5.43 13.49 -21.45
N GLY A 386 -5.76 13.71 -22.75
CA GLY A 386 -4.81 14.23 -23.71
C GLY A 386 -3.70 13.23 -24.07
N VAL A 387 -4.10 12.03 -24.49
CA VAL A 387 -3.18 10.99 -24.93
C VAL A 387 -3.28 10.81 -26.43
N LEU A 388 -2.15 10.77 -27.11
CA LEU A 388 -2.01 10.44 -28.53
C LEU A 388 -1.37 9.07 -28.68
N TYR A 389 -2.03 8.18 -29.41
CA TYR A 389 -1.44 6.97 -29.96
C TYR A 389 -1.30 7.20 -31.46
N GLU A 390 -0.06 7.35 -31.97
CA GLU A 390 0.19 7.60 -33.38
C GLU A 390 1.05 6.49 -33.97
N ASN A 391 0.59 5.90 -35.10
CA ASN A 391 1.24 4.77 -35.78
C ASN A 391 1.53 3.59 -34.82
N VAL A 392 0.63 3.29 -33.91
CA VAL A 392 0.77 2.17 -32.99
C VAL A 392 0.16 0.91 -33.61
N HIS A 393 0.92 -0.19 -33.57
CA HIS A 393 0.56 -1.46 -34.20
C HIS A 393 0.46 -2.58 -33.18
N VAL A 394 -0.78 -3.12 -32.93
CA VAL A 394 -1.07 -4.20 -31.97
C VAL A 394 -1.92 -5.27 -32.67
N PRO A 395 -1.34 -6.14 -33.50
CA PRO A 395 -2.11 -7.00 -34.37
C PRO A 395 -2.94 -8.07 -33.67
N ASP A 396 -2.50 -8.51 -32.51
CA ASP A 396 -3.10 -9.65 -31.77
C ASP A 396 -4.18 -9.24 -30.77
N ALA A 397 -4.28 -7.95 -30.43
CA ALA A 397 -5.23 -7.44 -29.44
C ALA A 397 -5.84 -6.09 -29.85
N SER A 398 -6.74 -5.56 -29.04
CA SER A 398 -7.38 -4.27 -29.26
C SER A 398 -6.51 -3.11 -28.78
N VAL A 399 -6.73 -1.92 -29.36
CA VAL A 399 -6.35 -0.64 -28.74
C VAL A 399 -7.62 0.12 -28.41
N GLN A 400 -7.78 0.51 -27.14
CA GLN A 400 -9.08 1.00 -26.69
C GLN A 400 -9.00 2.16 -25.71
N LEU A 401 -9.92 3.12 -25.93
CA LEU A 401 -10.29 4.20 -25.01
C LEU A 401 -11.81 4.07 -24.82
N ILE A 402 -12.27 3.65 -23.64
CA ILE A 402 -13.65 3.18 -23.46
C ILE A 402 -14.27 3.67 -22.15
N LEU A 403 -15.56 3.38 -21.98
CA LEU A 403 -16.22 3.36 -20.70
C LEU A 403 -16.09 1.94 -20.12
N ASP A 404 -15.26 1.77 -19.10
CA ASP A 404 -15.17 0.52 -18.36
C ASP A 404 -16.17 0.54 -17.22
N GLN A 405 -17.10 -0.40 -17.21
CA GLN A 405 -18.21 -0.44 -16.25
C GLN A 405 -17.98 -1.45 -15.13
N THR A 406 -16.98 -2.31 -15.25
CA THR A 406 -16.87 -3.51 -14.42
C THR A 406 -15.60 -3.59 -13.59
N ARG A 407 -14.53 -2.93 -13.98
CA ARG A 407 -13.24 -3.03 -13.27
C ARG A 407 -13.17 -2.09 -12.08
N ALA A 408 -12.98 -2.67 -10.92
CA ALA A 408 -12.91 -1.95 -9.67
C ALA A 408 -11.77 -0.93 -9.63
N GLN A 409 -10.63 -1.23 -10.23
CA GLN A 409 -9.44 -0.38 -10.26
C GLN A 409 -9.56 0.83 -11.18
N GLY A 410 -10.65 0.99 -11.91
CA GLY A 410 -10.78 2.08 -12.83
C GLY A 410 -12.08 2.08 -13.59
N ALA A 411 -13.16 1.68 -12.93
CA ALA A 411 -14.49 1.81 -13.52
C ALA A 411 -14.77 3.25 -13.91
N GLY A 412 -15.40 3.42 -15.05
CA GLY A 412 -15.73 4.71 -15.61
C GLY A 412 -15.00 4.98 -16.93
N TRP A 413 -15.00 6.23 -17.34
CA TRP A 413 -14.31 6.67 -18.54
C TRP A 413 -12.80 6.51 -18.38
N THR A 414 -12.16 5.65 -19.20
CA THR A 414 -10.72 5.37 -19.10
C THR A 414 -9.88 6.53 -19.65
N ALA A 415 -10.39 7.24 -20.65
CA ALA A 415 -9.70 8.38 -21.24
C ALA A 415 -10.67 9.49 -21.69
N ALA A 416 -10.12 10.70 -21.85
CA ALA A 416 -10.80 11.88 -22.34
C ALA A 416 -9.89 12.72 -23.22
N ASN A 417 -10.46 13.42 -24.23
CA ASN A 417 -9.73 14.35 -25.09
C ASN A 417 -8.47 13.68 -25.72
N SER A 418 -8.58 12.43 -26.15
CA SER A 418 -7.46 11.61 -26.61
C SER A 418 -7.67 11.12 -28.04
N VAL A 419 -6.59 10.75 -28.71
CA VAL A 419 -6.61 10.45 -30.15
C VAL A 419 -5.86 9.16 -30.45
N LEU A 420 -6.51 8.28 -31.21
CA LEU A 420 -5.91 7.12 -31.87
C LEU A 420 -5.68 7.50 -33.34
N TRP A 421 -4.43 7.84 -33.70
CA TRP A 421 -4.05 8.35 -35.00
C TRP A 421 -3.27 7.28 -35.78
N ASN A 422 -3.82 6.79 -36.87
CA ASN A 422 -3.23 5.68 -37.68
C ASN A 422 -2.95 4.40 -36.86
N VAL A 423 -3.73 4.12 -35.82
CA VAL A 423 -3.59 2.91 -35.02
C VAL A 423 -4.09 1.71 -35.82
N THR A 424 -3.31 0.63 -35.82
CA THR A 424 -3.69 -0.68 -36.39
C THR A 424 -3.68 -1.74 -35.31
N ALA A 425 -4.82 -2.41 -35.13
CA ALA A 425 -5.01 -3.40 -34.09
C ALA A 425 -6.11 -4.39 -34.53
N LYS A 426 -6.30 -5.47 -33.74
CA LYS A 426 -7.41 -6.40 -33.93
C LYS A 426 -8.76 -5.67 -33.89
N SER A 427 -8.91 -4.70 -33.01
CA SER A 427 -9.98 -3.69 -33.03
C SER A 427 -9.46 -2.36 -32.45
N VAL A 428 -10.02 -1.25 -32.95
CA VAL A 428 -9.68 0.10 -32.48
C VAL A 428 -10.95 0.75 -31.96
N GLU A 429 -10.97 1.14 -30.70
CA GLU A 429 -12.12 1.76 -30.07
C GLU A 429 -11.75 3.08 -29.41
N ALA A 430 -12.39 4.16 -29.84
CA ALA A 430 -12.26 5.48 -29.24
C ALA A 430 -13.63 6.00 -28.83
N LYS A 431 -14.08 5.61 -27.64
CA LYS A 431 -15.31 6.10 -27.02
C LYS A 431 -14.93 7.08 -25.92
N GLY A 432 -15.52 8.24 -25.91
CA GLY A 432 -15.24 9.26 -24.92
C GLY A 432 -16.49 9.78 -24.25
N PRO A 433 -16.32 10.46 -23.10
CA PRO A 433 -17.44 11.13 -22.46
C PRO A 433 -18.01 12.23 -23.37
N PRO A 434 -19.32 12.57 -23.25
CA PRO A 434 -19.98 13.52 -24.14
C PRO A 434 -19.28 14.90 -24.24
N GLU A 435 -18.68 15.37 -23.16
CA GLU A 435 -18.05 16.70 -23.08
C GLU A 435 -16.53 16.67 -23.34
N ALA A 436 -15.92 15.48 -23.46
CA ALA A 436 -14.48 15.30 -23.68
C ALA A 436 -14.20 14.08 -24.58
N PRO A 437 -14.66 14.08 -25.84
CA PRO A 437 -14.65 12.93 -26.72
C PRO A 437 -13.24 12.46 -27.07
N ASN A 438 -13.09 11.17 -27.28
CA ASN A 438 -11.91 10.54 -27.87
C ASN A 438 -12.16 10.27 -29.36
N PHE A 439 -11.10 10.23 -30.17
CA PHE A 439 -11.20 10.10 -31.62
C PHE A 439 -10.29 8.98 -32.14
N ALA A 440 -10.76 8.26 -33.17
CA ALA A 440 -9.94 7.41 -34.01
C ALA A 440 -9.88 8.03 -35.39
N ILE A 441 -8.67 8.32 -35.88
CA ILE A 441 -8.44 9.04 -37.14
C ILE A 441 -7.41 8.29 -37.98
N HIS A 442 -7.66 8.27 -39.28
CA HIS A 442 -6.69 7.82 -40.25
C HIS A 442 -6.26 9.01 -41.13
N SER A 443 -4.96 9.26 -41.27
CA SER A 443 -4.39 10.38 -42.01
C SER A 443 -3.00 10.02 -42.55
N GLU A 444 -2.68 10.53 -43.72
CA GLU A 444 -1.33 10.41 -44.31
C GLU A 444 -0.29 11.33 -43.65
N GLN A 445 -0.75 12.35 -42.88
CA GLN A 445 0.14 13.28 -42.22
C GLN A 445 0.35 12.88 -40.77
N PRO A 446 1.61 12.85 -40.29
CA PRO A 446 1.92 12.59 -38.89
C PRO A 446 1.52 13.81 -38.05
N LEU A 447 0.78 13.57 -36.97
CA LEU A 447 0.30 14.66 -36.11
C LEU A 447 1.42 15.24 -35.25
N TYR A 448 2.10 14.40 -34.51
CA TYR A 448 3.13 14.81 -33.54
C TYR A 448 4.28 15.57 -34.21
N GLN A 449 4.79 15.07 -35.33
CA GLN A 449 5.89 15.69 -36.06
C GLN A 449 5.50 17.05 -36.68
N VAL A 450 4.27 17.19 -37.16
CA VAL A 450 3.74 18.47 -37.67
C VAL A 450 3.66 19.51 -36.57
N GLU A 451 3.19 19.12 -35.38
CA GLU A 451 3.12 20.01 -34.21
C GLU A 451 4.52 20.41 -33.70
N LEU A 452 5.48 19.48 -33.64
CA LEU A 452 6.89 19.78 -33.35
C LEU A 452 7.49 20.81 -34.31
N ALA A 453 7.30 20.58 -35.59
CA ALA A 453 7.80 21.50 -36.62
C ALA A 453 7.18 22.89 -36.52
N ALA A 454 5.90 22.97 -36.19
CA ALA A 454 5.22 24.27 -35.95
C ALA A 454 5.82 25.05 -34.76
N ARG A 455 6.40 24.36 -33.77
CA ARG A 455 7.17 24.95 -32.65
C ARG A 455 8.62 25.23 -32.99
N GLY A 456 9.08 24.91 -34.23
CA GLY A 456 10.47 25.09 -34.66
C GLY A 456 11.45 24.07 -34.06
N ILE A 457 10.94 22.95 -33.57
CA ILE A 457 11.74 21.86 -33.05
C ILE A 457 12.02 20.87 -34.16
N THR A 458 13.29 20.61 -34.46
CA THR A 458 13.75 19.61 -35.41
C THR A 458 14.21 18.37 -34.66
N THR A 459 13.65 17.22 -35.00
CA THR A 459 14.14 15.94 -34.49
C THR A 459 15.45 15.61 -35.20
N SER A 460 16.55 15.49 -34.45
CA SER A 460 17.78 14.87 -34.95
C SER A 460 17.76 13.38 -34.65
N ALA A 461 18.46 12.58 -35.43
CA ALA A 461 18.64 11.17 -35.07
C ALA A 461 19.29 11.09 -33.65
N ASP A 462 18.61 10.42 -32.74
CA ASP A 462 19.09 10.20 -31.38
C ASP A 462 20.32 9.30 -31.38
N THR A 463 21.49 9.91 -31.50
CA THR A 463 22.75 9.17 -31.49
C THR A 463 23.34 9.17 -30.08
N ILE A 464 23.48 7.99 -29.50
CA ILE A 464 24.24 7.82 -28.27
C ILE A 464 25.72 8.08 -28.57
N PRO A 465 26.42 8.89 -27.75
CA PRO A 465 27.82 9.17 -27.95
C PRO A 465 28.64 7.88 -28.04
N GLN A 466 29.43 7.75 -29.07
CA GLN A 466 30.49 6.74 -29.11
C GLN A 466 31.67 7.28 -28.29
N ASP A 467 31.77 6.85 -27.03
CA ASP A 467 32.90 7.26 -26.20
C ASP A 467 34.22 6.74 -26.80
N LYS A 468 34.95 7.63 -27.49
CA LYS A 468 36.19 7.30 -28.21
C LYS A 468 37.37 6.91 -27.33
N SER A 469 37.30 7.27 -26.04
CA SER A 469 38.25 6.87 -24.99
C SER A 469 37.51 6.34 -23.80
N THR A 470 38.02 5.28 -23.18
CA THR A 470 37.48 4.78 -21.91
C THR A 470 37.84 5.74 -20.79
N PRO A 471 36.85 6.31 -20.08
CA PRO A 471 37.11 7.18 -18.94
C PRO A 471 37.78 6.39 -17.79
N PRO A 472 38.29 7.06 -16.74
CA PRO A 472 38.89 6.39 -15.59
C PRO A 472 38.01 5.32 -14.99
N LEU A 473 38.56 4.16 -14.66
CA LEU A 473 37.85 3.10 -13.97
C LEU A 473 37.57 3.50 -12.54
N PHE A 474 36.29 3.40 -12.16
CA PHE A 474 35.83 3.59 -10.81
C PHE A 474 36.36 2.47 -9.92
N LYS A 475 36.89 2.83 -8.77
CA LYS A 475 37.27 1.91 -7.70
C LYS A 475 36.41 2.28 -6.49
N ALA A 476 35.50 1.40 -6.11
CA ALA A 476 34.68 1.61 -4.93
C ALA A 476 35.62 1.72 -3.69
N GLU A 477 35.46 2.78 -2.93
CA GLU A 477 35.92 2.79 -1.54
C GLU A 477 35.05 1.80 -0.77
N ARG A 478 35.64 1.06 0.17
CA ARG A 478 34.86 0.11 0.98
C ARG A 478 33.70 0.88 1.63
N PRO A 479 32.43 0.46 1.45
CA PRO A 479 31.34 1.08 2.14
C PRO A 479 31.61 1.00 3.65
N THR A 480 31.63 2.12 4.32
CA THR A 480 31.42 2.16 5.76
C THR A 480 29.98 1.73 5.96
N SER A 481 29.78 0.49 6.49
CA SER A 481 28.45 0.03 6.87
C SER A 481 27.87 1.06 7.84
N THR A 482 26.77 1.69 7.47
CA THR A 482 25.97 2.44 8.43
C THR A 482 25.51 1.45 9.48
N PRO A 483 25.73 1.67 10.79
CA PRO A 483 25.20 0.78 11.81
C PRO A 483 23.68 0.68 11.63
N GLU A 484 23.13 -0.54 11.61
CA GLU A 484 21.67 -0.70 11.67
C GLU A 484 21.18 -0.01 12.96
N PRO A 485 20.00 0.65 12.92
CA PRO A 485 19.36 1.19 14.11
C PRO A 485 19.21 0.10 15.16
N ALA A 486 19.42 0.45 16.44
CA ALA A 486 19.26 -0.49 17.53
C ALA A 486 17.80 -0.95 17.63
N GLU A 487 17.60 -2.26 17.83
CA GLU A 487 16.28 -2.81 18.14
C GLU A 487 15.94 -2.56 19.61
N HIS A 488 14.65 -2.35 19.89
CA HIS A 488 14.13 -2.18 21.24
C HIS A 488 13.80 -3.56 21.83
N PRO A 489 14.48 -4.01 22.92
CA PRO A 489 14.22 -5.32 23.51
C PRO A 489 12.79 -5.42 24.06
N PHE A 490 12.06 -6.43 23.60
CA PHE A 490 10.71 -6.73 24.05
C PHE A 490 10.68 -7.91 25.03
N SER A 491 9.92 -7.77 26.09
CA SER A 491 9.69 -8.82 27.08
C SER A 491 8.29 -8.73 27.71
N ILE A 492 7.89 -9.79 28.41
CA ILE A 492 6.68 -9.77 29.27
C ILE A 492 7.16 -9.93 30.70
N VAL A 493 6.89 -8.94 31.52
CA VAL A 493 7.30 -8.91 32.92
C VAL A 493 6.07 -8.71 33.79
N ASN A 494 5.84 -9.64 34.73
CA ASN A 494 4.68 -9.58 35.61
C ASN A 494 3.36 -9.33 34.84
N GLY A 495 3.18 -10.06 33.71
CA GLY A 495 1.99 -9.95 32.85
C GLY A 495 1.81 -8.61 32.13
N ARG A 496 2.84 -7.79 32.06
CA ARG A 496 2.85 -6.51 31.33
C ARG A 496 3.78 -6.60 30.12
N PHE A 497 3.42 -5.98 29.03
CA PHE A 497 4.30 -5.78 27.90
C PHE A 497 5.36 -4.73 28.26
N VAL A 498 6.63 -5.06 28.04
CA VAL A 498 7.78 -4.21 28.42
C VAL A 498 8.70 -4.06 27.22
N MET A 499 9.00 -2.81 26.90
CA MET A 499 9.91 -2.41 25.84
C MET A 499 10.99 -1.51 26.45
N ASP A 500 12.28 -1.80 26.23
CA ASP A 500 13.41 -1.06 26.81
C ASP A 500 13.31 -0.91 28.34
N GLY A 501 12.75 -1.89 29.04
CA GLY A 501 12.57 -1.82 30.50
C GLY A 501 11.45 -0.87 30.94
N GLN A 502 10.62 -0.40 30.04
CA GLN A 502 9.42 0.38 30.31
C GLN A 502 8.15 -0.37 29.90
N VAL A 503 7.05 -0.15 30.58
CA VAL A 503 5.78 -0.74 30.20
C VAL A 503 5.31 -0.12 28.90
N ALA A 504 5.07 -0.97 27.89
CA ALA A 504 4.39 -0.60 26.68
C ALA A 504 2.87 -0.63 26.94
N TRP A 505 2.31 0.54 27.20
CA TRP A 505 0.88 0.73 27.38
C TRP A 505 0.37 1.68 26.29
N GLY A 506 -0.66 1.29 25.56
CA GLY A 506 -1.16 2.08 24.44
C GLY A 506 -2.16 1.30 23.57
N GLU A 507 -2.33 1.77 22.37
CA GLU A 507 -3.30 1.26 21.42
C GLU A 507 -2.76 0.10 20.57
N SER A 508 -3.67 -0.64 20.00
CA SER A 508 -3.37 -1.61 18.96
C SER A 508 -4.05 -1.22 17.64
N GLN A 509 -3.45 -1.58 16.54
CA GLN A 509 -3.99 -1.36 15.21
C GLN A 509 -4.09 -2.70 14.47
N GLY A 510 -5.18 -2.91 13.75
CA GLY A 510 -5.31 -4.00 12.79
C GLY A 510 -4.57 -3.69 11.49
N GLU A 511 -4.53 -4.66 10.61
CA GLU A 511 -3.85 -4.60 9.31
C GLU A 511 -4.12 -3.31 8.54
N ALA A 512 -3.08 -2.57 8.23
CA ALA A 512 -3.21 -1.37 7.43
C ALA A 512 -2.02 -1.10 6.49
N TRP A 513 -0.82 -1.57 6.83
CA TRP A 513 0.39 -1.20 6.09
C TRP A 513 0.37 -1.64 4.63
N TRP A 514 -0.27 -2.76 4.35
CA TRP A 514 -0.36 -3.32 3.01
C TRP A 514 -1.31 -2.54 2.10
N LYS A 515 -2.27 -1.87 2.67
CA LYS A 515 -3.30 -1.09 1.96
C LYS A 515 -2.98 0.40 1.88
N GLY A 516 -1.80 0.83 2.32
CA GLY A 516 -1.46 2.24 2.40
C GLY A 516 -2.19 2.99 3.50
N ASP A 517 -2.46 2.38 4.66
CA ASP A 517 -3.13 3.03 5.82
C ASP A 517 -4.30 3.97 5.42
N THR A 518 -4.97 3.65 4.33
CA THR A 518 -6.09 4.46 3.84
C THR A 518 -7.39 3.69 3.96
N SER A 519 -8.36 4.29 4.63
CA SER A 519 -9.73 3.81 4.50
C SER A 519 -10.16 3.88 3.02
N PRO A 520 -11.13 3.09 2.56
CA PRO A 520 -11.63 3.20 1.19
C PRO A 520 -12.02 4.63 0.81
N ALA A 521 -12.60 5.38 1.74
CA ALA A 521 -12.94 6.79 1.53
C ALA A 521 -11.70 7.67 1.33
N THR A 522 -10.61 7.42 2.05
CA THR A 522 -9.34 8.15 1.90
C THR A 522 -8.60 7.71 0.64
N ALA A 523 -8.58 6.43 0.33
CA ALA A 523 -7.99 5.89 -0.89
C ALA A 523 -8.64 6.51 -2.14
N VAL A 524 -9.97 6.65 -2.14
CA VAL A 524 -10.73 7.34 -3.19
C VAL A 524 -10.23 8.78 -3.40
N LEU A 525 -9.87 9.49 -2.34
CA LEU A 525 -9.39 10.87 -2.43
C LEU A 525 -7.94 10.99 -2.93
N THR A 526 -7.13 9.97 -2.72
CA THR A 526 -5.69 10.00 -3.05
C THR A 526 -5.35 9.30 -4.36
N THR A 527 -6.07 8.26 -4.71
CA THR A 527 -5.76 7.38 -5.85
C THR A 527 -6.86 7.28 -6.89
N GLY A 528 -7.89 8.14 -6.82
CA GLY A 528 -9.03 8.08 -7.73
C GLY A 528 -10.09 7.09 -7.27
N SER A 529 -10.93 6.66 -8.22
CA SER A 529 -12.26 6.08 -7.96
C SER A 529 -12.31 4.85 -7.08
N SER A 530 -11.20 4.32 -6.62
CA SER A 530 -11.46 3.07 -6.01
C SER A 530 -10.50 2.52 -5.01
N ILE A 531 -9.21 3.01 -4.81
CA ILE A 531 -8.51 1.81 -4.53
C ILE A 531 -7.20 2.02 -3.88
N THR A 532 -7.06 1.35 -2.80
CA THR A 532 -5.79 0.89 -2.32
C THR A 532 -5.33 -0.22 -3.24
N ARG A 533 -4.38 0.05 -4.10
CA ARG A 533 -3.78 -0.94 -4.98
C ARG A 533 -2.52 -1.46 -4.36
N PHE A 534 -2.30 -2.72 -4.55
CA PHE A 534 -1.02 -3.31 -4.25
C PHE A 534 -0.32 -3.66 -5.57
N MET A 535 0.92 -3.23 -5.70
CA MET A 535 1.76 -3.60 -6.82
C MET A 535 3.19 -3.83 -6.35
N PRO A 536 3.71 -5.05 -6.43
CA PRO A 536 5.09 -5.34 -6.08
C PRO A 536 6.08 -4.42 -6.80
N GLY A 537 7.11 -3.98 -6.08
CA GLY A 537 8.12 -3.06 -6.60
C GLY A 537 7.69 -1.60 -6.68
N GLN A 538 6.48 -1.25 -6.22
CA GLN A 538 6.02 0.13 -6.17
C GLN A 538 5.67 0.55 -4.75
N VAL A 539 6.03 1.77 -4.38
CA VAL A 539 5.77 2.38 -3.07
C VAL A 539 4.94 3.64 -3.25
N GLY A 540 4.07 3.91 -2.29
CA GLY A 540 3.31 5.14 -2.24
C GLY A 540 1.80 4.95 -2.17
N PRO A 541 1.04 6.05 -2.07
CA PRO A 541 -0.40 6.02 -1.87
C PRO A 541 -1.12 5.17 -2.92
N GLY A 542 -1.93 4.23 -2.45
CA GLY A 542 -2.73 3.36 -3.31
C GLY A 542 -1.97 2.24 -4.03
N LEU A 543 -0.68 2.10 -3.83
CA LEU A 543 0.14 1.04 -4.41
C LEU A 543 0.63 0.08 -3.32
N THR A 544 1.64 0.48 -2.58
CA THR A 544 2.12 -0.24 -1.40
C THR A 544 2.54 0.76 -0.33
N GLU A 545 2.69 0.31 0.90
CA GLU A 545 3.12 1.17 2.00
C GLU A 545 4.63 1.33 1.99
N ASP A 546 5.10 2.53 2.31
CA ASP A 546 6.47 2.77 2.74
C ASP A 546 6.59 2.27 4.18
N LEU A 547 7.15 1.08 4.36
CA LEU A 547 7.18 0.42 5.66
C LEU A 547 7.98 1.20 6.73
N PRO A 548 9.13 1.83 6.43
CA PRO A 548 9.81 2.70 7.38
C PRO A 548 8.96 3.88 7.85
N GLU A 549 8.31 4.59 6.92
CA GLU A 549 7.40 5.69 7.25
C GLU A 549 6.19 5.18 8.04
N PHE A 550 5.61 4.07 7.62
CA PHE A 550 4.46 3.46 8.29
C PHE A 550 4.77 3.10 9.74
N ALA A 551 5.89 2.42 10.01
CA ALA A 551 6.33 2.07 11.36
C ALA A 551 6.55 3.33 12.24
N THR A 552 7.18 4.37 11.68
CA THR A 552 7.36 5.66 12.35
C THR A 552 6.03 6.34 12.68
N ARG A 553 5.08 6.31 11.75
CA ARG A 553 3.73 6.88 11.92
C ARG A 553 2.92 6.15 12.98
N LEU A 554 2.98 4.81 13.02
CA LEU A 554 2.36 4.01 14.08
C LEU A 554 2.88 4.41 15.47
N LYS A 555 4.21 4.52 15.60
CA LYS A 555 4.83 4.98 16.86
C LYS A 555 4.35 6.36 17.27
N ALA A 556 4.30 7.30 16.33
CA ALA A 556 3.83 8.67 16.60
C ALA A 556 2.36 8.73 17.03
N LYS A 557 1.54 7.75 16.63
CA LYS A 557 0.13 7.62 17.04
C LYS A 557 -0.04 6.90 18.39
N GLY A 558 1.01 6.48 19.07
CA GLY A 558 0.93 5.75 20.31
C GLY A 558 0.53 4.27 20.17
N VAL A 559 0.60 3.73 18.97
CA VAL A 559 0.36 2.31 18.70
C VAL A 559 1.51 1.48 19.30
N ILE A 560 1.17 0.40 19.99
CA ILE A 560 2.14 -0.55 20.56
C ILE A 560 2.05 -1.93 19.89
N PHE A 561 0.91 -2.28 19.29
CA PHE A 561 0.70 -3.52 18.58
C PHE A 561 0.23 -3.28 17.16
N LEU A 562 0.74 -4.05 16.22
CA LEU A 562 0.11 -4.25 14.92
C LEU A 562 -0.27 -5.72 14.76
N GLN A 563 -1.55 -5.99 14.55
CA GLN A 563 -2.01 -7.31 14.16
C GLN A 563 -1.86 -7.47 12.66
N VAL A 564 -1.26 -8.58 12.24
CA VAL A 564 -1.15 -9.01 10.85
C VAL A 564 -1.65 -10.45 10.73
N GLY A 565 -2.22 -10.82 9.60
CA GLY A 565 -2.74 -12.15 9.35
C GLY A 565 -2.49 -12.59 7.91
N PRO A 566 -2.83 -13.82 7.55
CA PRO A 566 -2.65 -14.30 6.20
C PRO A 566 -3.57 -13.59 5.23
N GLY A 567 -3.03 -13.31 4.05
CA GLY A 567 -3.76 -12.60 3.02
C GLY A 567 -3.59 -11.10 3.10
N LEU A 568 -2.70 -10.61 2.27
CA LEU A 568 -2.45 -9.20 2.10
C LEU A 568 -3.33 -8.69 0.95
N TRP A 569 -4.13 -7.68 1.20
CA TRP A 569 -5.18 -7.24 0.30
C TRP A 569 -4.65 -6.50 -0.91
N TYR A 570 -5.07 -6.92 -2.10
CA TYR A 570 -4.88 -6.16 -3.32
C TYR A 570 -5.97 -5.11 -3.53
N GLU A 571 -7.19 -5.45 -3.12
CA GLU A 571 -8.36 -4.63 -3.36
C GLU A 571 -9.34 -4.72 -2.19
N HIS A 572 -9.52 -3.62 -1.51
CA HIS A 572 -10.33 -3.57 -0.30
C HIS A 572 -11.81 -3.93 -0.51
N ARG A 573 -12.37 -3.63 -1.69
CA ARG A 573 -13.77 -3.95 -1.98
C ARG A 573 -14.05 -5.43 -2.04
N ARG A 574 -13.02 -6.24 -2.20
CA ARG A 574 -13.11 -7.69 -2.21
C ARG A 574 -13.55 -8.27 -0.86
N ASP A 575 -13.26 -7.60 0.23
CA ASP A 575 -13.63 -8.01 1.60
C ASP A 575 -15.12 -7.75 1.93
N ALA A 576 -15.92 -7.48 0.96
CA ALA A 576 -17.29 -7.17 1.24
C ALA A 576 -18.12 -8.44 1.35
N HIS A 577 -18.66 -8.67 2.51
CA HIS A 577 -19.36 -9.89 2.97
C HIS A 577 -20.61 -10.29 2.19
N MET A 578 -21.04 -9.53 1.20
CA MET A 578 -22.33 -9.75 0.56
C MET A 578 -22.22 -9.84 -0.96
N ILE A 579 -21.04 -10.10 -1.49
CA ILE A 579 -20.84 -10.10 -2.93
C ILE A 579 -20.69 -11.52 -3.45
N ASP A 580 -21.57 -11.93 -4.37
CA ASP A 580 -21.29 -13.01 -5.29
C ASP A 580 -20.31 -12.47 -6.33
N HIS A 581 -19.05 -12.82 -6.19
CA HIS A 581 -18.01 -12.29 -7.06
C HIS A 581 -17.91 -13.08 -8.34
N GLU A 582 -18.00 -12.35 -9.43
CA GLU A 582 -17.40 -12.79 -10.68
C GLU A 582 -15.88 -12.60 -10.56
N PRO A 583 -15.04 -13.54 -11.03
CA PRO A 583 -13.60 -13.47 -10.88
C PRO A 583 -12.94 -12.20 -11.43
N ASP A 584 -13.48 -11.65 -12.48
CA ASP A 584 -13.00 -10.46 -13.20
C ASP A 584 -13.94 -9.25 -13.10
N GLY A 585 -15.03 -9.38 -12.39
CA GLY A 585 -16.11 -8.40 -12.39
C GLY A 585 -15.71 -7.04 -11.82
N ASN A 586 -15.05 -7.02 -10.66
CA ASN A 586 -14.81 -5.79 -9.93
C ASN A 586 -13.37 -5.60 -9.48
N VAL A 587 -12.54 -6.62 -9.58
CA VAL A 587 -11.15 -6.60 -9.07
C VAL A 587 -10.25 -7.37 -10.01
N TRP A 588 -9.02 -6.88 -10.16
CA TRP A 588 -7.99 -7.61 -10.87
C TRP A 588 -7.36 -8.67 -9.97
N ALA A 589 -7.24 -9.87 -10.51
CA ALA A 589 -6.53 -10.94 -9.84
C ALA A 589 -5.01 -10.69 -9.79
N PRO A 590 -4.31 -11.13 -8.76
CA PRO A 590 -4.84 -11.78 -7.57
C PRO A 590 -5.49 -10.76 -6.63
N PHE A 591 -6.49 -11.21 -5.88
CA PHE A 591 -7.20 -10.34 -4.92
C PHE A 591 -6.47 -10.21 -3.60
N PHE A 592 -5.70 -11.24 -3.26
CA PHE A 592 -4.85 -11.30 -2.08
C PHE A 592 -3.46 -11.81 -2.44
N GLU A 593 -2.47 -11.32 -1.75
CA GLU A 593 -1.17 -11.99 -1.66
C GLU A 593 -1.20 -12.93 -0.47
N MET A 594 -1.00 -14.22 -0.72
CA MET A 594 -1.14 -15.27 0.26
C MET A 594 0.21 -15.88 0.62
N PRO A 595 0.34 -16.52 1.80
CA PRO A 595 1.59 -17.18 2.19
C PRO A 595 1.94 -18.42 1.35
N TRP A 596 1.00 -18.93 0.53
CA TRP A 596 1.19 -20.10 -0.32
C TRP A 596 1.48 -19.71 -1.77
N ALA A 597 2.36 -20.47 -2.42
CA ALA A 597 2.81 -20.20 -3.77
C ALA A 597 1.85 -20.70 -4.84
N ARG A 598 1.89 -20.10 -6.02
CA ARG A 598 1.23 -20.62 -7.22
C ARG A 598 2.04 -21.76 -7.83
N SER A 599 1.34 -22.82 -8.27
CA SER A 599 1.98 -24.01 -8.88
C SER A 599 2.41 -23.83 -10.33
N GLY A 600 1.96 -22.77 -11.00
CA GLY A 600 2.10 -22.60 -12.45
C GLY A 600 1.20 -23.53 -13.30
N LYS A 601 0.34 -24.35 -12.67
CA LYS A 601 -0.49 -25.38 -13.34
C LYS A 601 -1.97 -25.07 -13.17
N GLY A 602 -2.77 -25.48 -14.15
CA GLY A 602 -4.23 -25.33 -14.10
C GLY A 602 -4.69 -23.89 -14.05
N THR A 603 -5.93 -23.66 -13.67
CA THR A 603 -6.53 -22.34 -13.53
C THR A 603 -7.45 -22.35 -12.32
N GLY A 604 -7.18 -21.49 -11.35
CA GLY A 604 -8.01 -21.28 -10.19
C GLY A 604 -9.22 -20.39 -10.47
N TRP A 605 -10.02 -20.14 -9.44
CA TRP A 605 -11.22 -19.32 -9.54
C TRP A 605 -10.91 -17.87 -9.99
N ASP A 606 -9.77 -17.34 -9.61
CA ASP A 606 -9.30 -15.99 -9.95
C ASP A 606 -8.63 -15.88 -11.34
N GLY A 607 -8.64 -16.95 -12.14
CA GLY A 607 -8.04 -16.99 -13.46
C GLY A 607 -6.53 -17.21 -13.51
N LEU A 608 -5.85 -17.19 -12.36
CA LEU A 608 -4.42 -17.52 -12.25
C LEU A 608 -4.20 -19.02 -12.05
N SER A 609 -2.94 -19.48 -12.06
CA SER A 609 -2.66 -20.88 -11.79
C SER A 609 -3.08 -21.32 -10.39
N LEU A 610 -3.35 -22.63 -10.22
CA LEU A 610 -3.71 -23.22 -8.93
C LEU A 610 -2.58 -23.01 -7.92
N PHE A 611 -2.93 -22.90 -6.64
CA PHE A 611 -1.96 -22.88 -5.56
C PHE A 611 -1.33 -24.26 -5.33
N ASP A 612 -0.14 -24.28 -4.79
CA ASP A 612 0.45 -25.44 -4.13
C ASP A 612 0.61 -25.08 -2.64
N VAL A 613 -0.32 -25.55 -1.81
CA VAL A 613 -0.31 -25.22 -0.37
C VAL A 613 0.78 -25.95 0.42
N SER A 614 1.59 -26.77 -0.24
CA SER A 614 2.82 -27.35 0.31
C SER A 614 4.09 -26.52 0.00
N HIS A 615 3.95 -25.45 -0.80
CA HIS A 615 4.99 -24.50 -1.14
C HIS A 615 4.59 -23.09 -0.71
N TYR A 616 5.56 -22.29 -0.35
CA TYR A 616 5.33 -21.00 0.27
C TYR A 616 5.82 -19.86 -0.61
N ASN A 617 5.20 -18.70 -0.42
CA ASN A 617 5.50 -17.49 -1.14
C ASN A 617 6.64 -16.73 -0.44
N PRO A 618 7.89 -16.77 -0.92
CA PRO A 618 9.01 -16.18 -0.22
C PRO A 618 8.90 -14.67 -0.09
N TRP A 619 8.32 -13.98 -1.08
CA TRP A 619 8.11 -12.54 -1.02
C TRP A 619 7.14 -12.13 0.10
N TYR A 620 6.08 -12.90 0.34
CA TYR A 620 5.15 -12.67 1.45
C TYR A 620 5.89 -12.67 2.80
N PHE A 621 6.69 -13.68 3.06
CA PHE A 621 7.44 -13.80 4.31
C PHE A 621 8.55 -12.75 4.43
N GLU A 622 9.24 -12.43 3.35
CA GLU A 622 10.27 -11.38 3.33
C GLU A 622 9.68 -10.01 3.72
N ARG A 623 8.50 -9.66 3.20
CA ARG A 623 7.81 -8.42 3.58
C ARG A 623 7.40 -8.39 5.05
N HIS A 624 6.90 -9.49 5.59
CA HIS A 624 6.57 -9.58 7.01
C HIS A 624 7.82 -9.48 7.88
N ARG A 625 8.91 -10.11 7.48
CA ARG A 625 10.19 -10.06 8.19
C ARG A 625 10.79 -8.64 8.17
N GLU A 626 10.75 -7.97 7.02
CA GLU A 626 11.16 -6.58 6.89
C GLU A 626 10.36 -5.69 7.85
N PHE A 627 9.04 -5.84 7.83
CA PHE A 627 8.18 -5.07 8.72
C PHE A 627 8.44 -5.38 10.20
N ALA A 628 8.62 -6.64 10.57
CA ALA A 628 8.92 -7.02 11.95
C ALA A 628 10.22 -6.39 12.47
N LYS A 629 11.26 -6.30 11.62
CA LYS A 629 12.52 -5.58 11.94
C LYS A 629 12.29 -4.09 12.15
N LEU A 630 11.59 -3.44 11.22
CA LEU A 630 11.27 -2.01 11.32
C LEU A 630 10.42 -1.72 12.56
N ALA A 631 9.46 -2.58 12.85
CA ALA A 631 8.65 -2.52 14.06
C ALA A 631 9.50 -2.64 15.33
N ALA A 632 10.46 -3.58 15.38
CA ALA A 632 11.39 -3.72 16.49
C ALA A 632 12.22 -2.46 16.71
N GLN A 633 12.70 -1.82 15.64
CA GLN A 633 13.44 -0.56 15.68
C GLN A 633 12.60 0.64 16.17
N GLN A 634 11.29 0.57 16.03
CA GLN A 634 10.34 1.59 16.52
C GLN A 634 9.74 1.24 17.90
N GLY A 635 10.08 0.08 18.46
CA GLY A 635 9.51 -0.39 19.70
C GLY A 635 8.03 -0.79 19.56
N LEU A 636 7.68 -1.44 18.45
CA LEU A 636 6.35 -1.98 18.18
C LEU A 636 6.35 -3.50 18.28
N ILE A 637 5.21 -4.07 18.66
CA ILE A 637 4.97 -5.51 18.74
C ILE A 637 4.12 -5.92 17.55
N VAL A 638 4.50 -7.02 16.88
CA VAL A 638 3.74 -7.62 15.79
C VAL A 638 3.02 -8.85 16.32
N TYR A 639 1.70 -8.86 16.20
CA TYR A 639 0.87 -10.02 16.48
C TYR A 639 0.52 -10.70 15.16
N PHE A 640 1.08 -11.89 14.93
CA PHE A 640 0.97 -12.63 13.68
C PHE A 640 0.01 -13.82 13.83
N ASP A 641 -1.15 -13.74 13.16
CA ASP A 641 -2.09 -14.84 13.03
C ASP A 641 -1.73 -15.72 11.84
N LEU A 642 -1.64 -17.05 12.03
CA LEU A 642 -1.29 -17.98 10.97
C LEU A 642 -2.45 -18.19 9.98
N TYR A 643 -3.68 -18.19 10.47
CA TYR A 643 -4.90 -18.38 9.67
C TYR A 643 -5.92 -17.29 9.92
N ASN A 644 -6.91 -17.22 9.04
CA ASN A 644 -8.05 -16.34 9.18
C ASN A 644 -9.37 -17.12 9.08
N ASP A 645 -10.11 -17.18 10.17
CA ASP A 645 -11.38 -17.90 10.24
C ASP A 645 -12.45 -17.39 9.27
N HIS A 646 -12.33 -16.14 8.82
CA HIS A 646 -13.24 -15.58 7.83
C HIS A 646 -13.29 -16.40 6.54
N ASN A 647 -12.18 -17.03 6.15
CA ASN A 647 -12.12 -17.83 4.95
C ASN A 647 -12.96 -19.13 5.04
N VAL A 648 -13.24 -19.59 6.24
CA VAL A 648 -13.89 -20.93 6.47
C VAL A 648 -15.20 -20.84 7.25
N LEU A 649 -15.51 -19.71 7.89
CA LEU A 649 -16.71 -19.52 8.72
C LEU A 649 -17.61 -18.37 8.26
N GLU A 650 -17.11 -17.47 7.45
CA GLU A 650 -17.90 -16.35 6.97
C GLU A 650 -18.72 -16.73 5.72
N ILE A 651 -18.82 -15.89 4.73
CA ILE A 651 -19.65 -16.14 3.55
C ILE A 651 -18.85 -16.68 2.37
N GLY A 652 -19.57 -17.29 1.40
CA GLY A 652 -18.97 -17.92 0.23
C GLY A 652 -17.91 -17.14 -0.53
N PRO A 653 -18.00 -15.83 -0.69
CA PRO A 653 -16.95 -15.02 -1.29
C PRO A 653 -15.55 -15.14 -0.66
N HIS A 654 -15.47 -15.33 0.65
CA HIS A 654 -14.19 -15.55 1.34
C HIS A 654 -13.55 -16.91 1.04
N TRP A 655 -14.35 -17.87 0.62
CA TRP A 655 -13.90 -19.20 0.19
C TRP A 655 -13.53 -19.24 -1.28
N ALA A 656 -14.14 -18.39 -2.10
CA ALA A 656 -14.09 -18.51 -3.55
C ALA A 656 -12.64 -18.54 -4.10
N ASP A 657 -11.78 -17.67 -3.64
CA ASP A 657 -10.36 -17.57 -4.04
C ASP A 657 -9.37 -18.09 -2.97
N PHE A 658 -9.89 -18.69 -1.89
CA PHE A 658 -9.03 -19.19 -0.81
C PHE A 658 -8.10 -20.32 -1.30
N PRO A 659 -6.79 -20.25 -1.02
CA PRO A 659 -5.83 -21.24 -1.53
C PRO A 659 -6.11 -22.68 -1.15
N TRP A 660 -6.70 -22.94 0.02
CA TRP A 660 -7.01 -24.28 0.49
C TRP A 660 -8.28 -24.88 -0.10
N ARG A 661 -9.11 -24.08 -0.77
CA ARG A 661 -10.26 -24.59 -1.51
C ARG A 661 -9.82 -25.60 -2.55
N PRO A 662 -10.41 -26.83 -2.62
CA PRO A 662 -9.97 -27.86 -3.57
C PRO A 662 -9.95 -27.40 -5.03
N ALA A 663 -10.87 -26.53 -5.44
CA ALA A 663 -10.91 -25.96 -6.78
C ALA A 663 -9.76 -24.97 -7.07
N ASN A 664 -9.01 -24.51 -6.06
CA ASN A 664 -7.96 -23.51 -6.19
C ASN A 664 -6.55 -24.06 -5.99
N ASN A 665 -6.38 -25.34 -5.60
CA ASN A 665 -5.06 -25.89 -5.36
C ASN A 665 -4.86 -27.28 -5.98
N ILE A 666 -3.60 -27.73 -6.03
CA ILE A 666 -3.21 -29.03 -6.58
C ILE A 666 -3.09 -30.12 -5.52
N ASN A 667 -3.29 -29.80 -4.25
CA ASN A 667 -3.04 -30.67 -3.11
C ASN A 667 -4.31 -31.42 -2.70
N ASP A 668 -4.12 -32.58 -2.04
CA ASP A 668 -5.19 -33.29 -1.38
C ASP A 668 -5.46 -32.69 0.00
N THR A 669 -6.39 -31.74 0.09
CA THR A 669 -6.79 -31.13 1.36
C THR A 669 -7.90 -31.90 2.06
N GLY A 670 -8.61 -32.79 1.36
CA GLY A 670 -9.78 -33.50 1.89
C GLY A 670 -10.98 -32.59 2.25
N LEU A 671 -10.92 -31.30 1.90
CA LEU A 671 -11.99 -30.36 2.17
C LEU A 671 -13.15 -30.54 1.19
N PRO A 672 -14.37 -30.19 1.58
CA PRO A 672 -15.53 -30.37 0.70
C PRO A 672 -15.55 -29.36 -0.46
N GLU A 673 -15.95 -29.85 -1.66
CA GLU A 673 -16.22 -29.02 -2.83
C GLU A 673 -17.51 -29.49 -3.50
N PRO A 674 -18.60 -28.72 -3.59
CA PRO A 674 -18.73 -27.37 -3.03
C PRO A 674 -18.75 -27.36 -1.50
N PRO A 675 -18.44 -26.22 -0.86
CA PRO A 675 -18.44 -26.14 0.59
C PRO A 675 -19.87 -26.21 1.15
N PRO A 676 -20.06 -26.83 2.32
CA PRO A 676 -21.35 -26.77 3.00
C PRO A 676 -21.63 -25.37 3.56
N TYR A 677 -22.91 -25.05 3.68
CA TYR A 677 -23.39 -23.82 4.31
C TYR A 677 -24.31 -24.16 5.48
N HIS A 678 -24.38 -23.28 6.46
CA HIS A 678 -25.35 -23.41 7.54
C HIS A 678 -26.78 -23.46 6.98
N PRO A 679 -27.67 -24.34 7.52
CA PRO A 679 -29.01 -24.48 7.02
C PRO A 679 -29.80 -23.17 6.93
N GLY A 680 -30.22 -22.81 5.72
CA GLY A 680 -30.98 -21.59 5.46
C GLY A 680 -30.18 -20.30 5.51
N GLY A 681 -28.86 -20.39 5.60
CA GLY A 681 -27.94 -19.25 5.66
C GLY A 681 -27.00 -19.14 4.46
N THR A 682 -26.22 -18.09 4.43
CA THR A 682 -25.15 -17.81 3.45
C THR A 682 -23.75 -18.04 4.02
N ARG A 683 -23.66 -18.44 5.29
CA ARG A 683 -22.39 -18.65 5.99
C ARG A 683 -21.85 -20.04 5.76
N LEU A 684 -20.55 -20.14 5.60
CA LEU A 684 -19.81 -21.39 5.42
C LEU A 684 -19.84 -22.25 6.69
N ASP A 685 -19.87 -23.55 6.49
CA ASP A 685 -19.80 -24.56 7.54
C ASP A 685 -18.62 -25.51 7.27
N VAL A 686 -17.42 -24.95 7.19
CA VAL A 686 -16.17 -25.65 6.80
C VAL A 686 -15.08 -25.57 7.88
N GLY A 687 -15.28 -24.77 8.93
CA GLY A 687 -14.23 -24.51 9.91
C GLY A 687 -13.75 -25.77 10.65
N ASN A 688 -14.64 -26.67 11.03
CA ASN A 688 -14.26 -27.91 11.72
C ASN A 688 -13.50 -28.88 10.80
N GLU A 689 -13.86 -28.93 9.51
CA GLU A 689 -13.14 -29.71 8.52
C GLU A 689 -11.75 -29.13 8.26
N PHE A 690 -11.67 -27.82 8.11
CA PHE A 690 -10.40 -27.12 7.89
C PHE A 690 -9.43 -27.30 9.07
N PHE A 691 -9.90 -27.08 10.28
CA PHE A 691 -9.10 -27.26 11.50
C PHE A 691 -9.05 -28.70 12.01
N SER A 692 -9.38 -29.69 11.16
CA SER A 692 -9.31 -31.12 11.55
C SER A 692 -7.86 -31.62 11.51
N VAL A 693 -7.46 -32.28 12.60
CA VAL A 693 -6.18 -33.00 12.70
C VAL A 693 -6.31 -34.50 12.44
N SER A 694 -7.51 -34.97 12.11
CA SER A 694 -7.79 -36.41 11.89
C SER A 694 -7.43 -36.90 10.49
N TYR A 695 -7.53 -36.03 9.48
CA TYR A 695 -7.16 -36.37 8.11
C TYR A 695 -5.65 -36.12 7.89
N ALA A 696 -4.90 -37.19 7.70
CA ALA A 696 -3.45 -37.16 7.71
C ALA A 696 -2.81 -36.22 6.65
N PRO A 697 -3.29 -36.14 5.38
CA PRO A 697 -2.74 -35.18 4.41
C PRO A 697 -2.94 -33.73 4.86
N LEU A 698 -4.14 -33.37 5.28
CA LEU A 698 -4.45 -32.01 5.75
C LEU A 698 -3.62 -31.65 6.97
N ARG A 699 -3.56 -32.56 7.96
CA ARG A 699 -2.73 -32.40 9.16
C ARG A 699 -1.27 -32.16 8.82
N LYS A 700 -0.72 -32.87 7.81
CA LYS A 700 0.65 -32.67 7.35
C LYS A 700 0.84 -31.27 6.75
N LEU A 701 -0.09 -30.82 5.93
CA LEU A 701 -0.04 -29.48 5.33
C LEU A 701 -0.07 -28.37 6.41
N HIS A 702 -0.91 -28.53 7.43
CA HIS A 702 -0.90 -27.60 8.58
C HIS A 702 0.41 -27.64 9.34
N HIS A 703 0.93 -28.83 9.63
CA HIS A 703 2.21 -29.00 10.33
C HIS A 703 3.36 -28.30 9.58
N ASP A 704 3.49 -28.58 8.28
CA ASP A 704 4.55 -28.01 7.46
C ASP A 704 4.44 -26.48 7.38
N TYR A 705 3.21 -25.96 7.27
CA TYR A 705 2.96 -24.50 7.23
C TYR A 705 3.33 -23.81 8.56
N ILE A 706 2.95 -24.40 9.69
CA ILE A 706 3.31 -23.86 11.01
C ILE A 706 4.82 -23.81 11.18
N LEU A 707 5.52 -24.89 10.83
CA LEU A 707 6.99 -24.94 10.90
C LEU A 707 7.61 -23.86 9.99
N HIS A 708 7.12 -23.71 8.78
CA HIS A 708 7.65 -22.72 7.84
C HIS A 708 7.46 -21.28 8.35
N VAL A 709 6.29 -20.93 8.89
CA VAL A 709 6.08 -19.61 9.51
C VAL A 709 7.09 -19.34 10.62
N LEU A 710 7.38 -20.35 11.43
CA LEU A 710 8.36 -20.23 12.53
C LEU A 710 9.79 -20.14 12.00
N ASP A 711 10.14 -20.86 10.92
CA ASP A 711 11.44 -20.74 10.26
C ASP A 711 11.67 -19.32 9.73
N GLU A 712 10.63 -18.68 9.20
CA GLU A 712 10.70 -17.33 8.63
C GLU A 712 10.68 -16.20 9.68
N LEU A 713 9.91 -16.36 10.75
CA LEU A 713 9.61 -15.27 11.70
C LEU A 713 9.96 -15.60 13.16
N GLY A 714 10.29 -16.85 13.49
CA GLY A 714 10.46 -17.29 14.88
C GLY A 714 11.72 -16.73 15.57
N ASP A 715 12.63 -16.12 14.84
CA ASP A 715 13.79 -15.41 15.38
C ASP A 715 13.52 -13.91 15.68
N MET A 716 12.36 -13.40 15.27
CA MET A 716 11.98 -12.01 15.51
C MET A 716 11.58 -11.79 16.98
N PRO A 717 12.29 -10.92 17.72
CA PRO A 717 12.11 -10.81 19.17
C PRO A 717 10.78 -10.14 19.56
N ASN A 718 10.17 -9.39 18.66
CA ASN A 718 8.95 -8.60 18.87
C ASN A 718 7.69 -9.24 18.25
N VAL A 719 7.77 -10.49 17.79
CA VAL A 719 6.62 -11.20 17.21
C VAL A 719 5.96 -12.10 18.26
N ILE A 720 4.64 -12.07 18.30
CA ILE A 720 3.78 -12.99 19.06
C ILE A 720 2.92 -13.74 18.04
N PHE A 721 2.82 -15.05 18.13
CA PHE A 721 2.09 -15.88 17.17
C PHE A 721 0.74 -16.32 17.73
N GLY A 722 -0.31 -16.27 16.91
CA GLY A 722 -1.63 -16.84 17.15
C GLY A 722 -2.00 -17.91 16.13
N ALA A 723 -2.78 -18.91 16.51
CA ALA A 723 -3.21 -19.96 15.58
C ALA A 723 -4.04 -19.37 14.44
N ALA A 724 -5.05 -18.58 14.74
CA ALA A 724 -5.88 -17.93 13.74
C ALA A 724 -6.53 -16.66 14.26
N TYR A 725 -6.80 -15.74 13.33
CA TYR A 725 -7.64 -14.58 13.56
C TYR A 725 -9.06 -15.03 13.92
N GLN A 726 -9.53 -14.67 15.12
CA GLN A 726 -10.83 -15.08 15.66
C GLN A 726 -11.02 -16.61 15.77
N TYR A 727 -9.99 -17.34 16.20
CA TYR A 727 -10.05 -18.80 16.22
C TYR A 727 -11.28 -19.34 16.95
N ALA A 728 -12.20 -19.92 16.20
CA ALA A 728 -13.44 -20.59 16.67
C ALA A 728 -13.41 -22.12 16.45
N GLY A 729 -12.29 -22.64 16.00
CA GLY A 729 -12.08 -24.06 15.72
C GLY A 729 -12.00 -24.96 16.97
N PRO A 730 -11.81 -26.29 16.80
CA PRO A 730 -11.79 -27.27 17.90
C PRO A 730 -10.53 -27.13 18.77
N LEU A 731 -10.62 -27.50 20.05
CA LEU A 731 -9.51 -27.49 21.00
C LEU A 731 -8.31 -28.32 20.51
N GLU A 732 -8.56 -29.43 19.82
CA GLU A 732 -7.55 -30.35 19.33
C GLU A 732 -6.59 -29.69 18.33
N PHE A 733 -7.07 -28.74 17.53
CA PHE A 733 -6.20 -28.00 16.61
C PHE A 733 -5.31 -27.00 17.35
N GLU A 734 -5.84 -26.31 18.36
CA GLU A 734 -5.04 -25.41 19.20
C GLU A 734 -3.92 -26.19 19.91
N GLN A 735 -4.24 -27.39 20.43
CA GLN A 735 -3.25 -28.30 21.02
C GLN A 735 -2.22 -28.77 20.01
N PHE A 736 -2.65 -29.12 18.80
CA PHE A 736 -1.76 -29.50 17.70
C PHE A 736 -0.84 -28.35 17.26
N PHE A 737 -1.34 -27.14 17.18
CA PHE A 737 -0.55 -25.94 16.92
C PHE A 737 0.57 -25.80 17.95
N GLN A 738 0.25 -25.85 19.24
CA GLN A 738 1.21 -25.77 20.33
C GLN A 738 2.23 -26.91 20.32
N ASP A 739 1.81 -28.14 20.01
CA ASP A 739 2.70 -29.29 19.90
C ASP A 739 3.72 -29.10 18.75
N THR A 740 3.26 -28.58 17.62
CA THR A 740 4.12 -28.27 16.48
C THR A 740 5.11 -27.13 16.80
N VAL A 741 4.67 -26.11 17.50
CA VAL A 741 5.56 -25.04 17.99
C VAL A 741 6.62 -25.62 18.94
N ALA A 742 6.23 -26.47 19.89
CA ALA A 742 7.16 -27.11 20.82
C ALA A 742 8.21 -28.00 20.11
N GLU A 743 7.80 -28.67 19.03
CA GLU A 743 8.71 -29.41 18.15
C GLU A 743 9.76 -28.48 17.54
N TRP A 744 9.35 -27.36 16.94
CA TRP A 744 10.22 -26.37 16.36
C TRP A 744 11.18 -25.75 17.39
N GLU A 745 10.68 -25.35 18.57
CA GLU A 745 11.47 -24.80 19.67
C GLU A 745 12.59 -25.76 20.10
N LYS A 746 12.28 -27.04 20.18
CA LYS A 746 13.24 -28.07 20.53
C LYS A 746 14.32 -28.23 19.45
N GLN A 747 13.96 -28.17 18.18
CA GLN A 747 14.88 -28.31 17.05
C GLN A 747 15.82 -27.11 16.93
N HIS A 748 15.30 -25.89 17.16
CA HIS A 748 16.05 -24.65 16.97
C HIS A 748 16.67 -24.09 18.25
N HIS A 749 16.41 -24.72 19.42
CA HIS A 749 16.84 -24.24 20.73
C HIS A 749 16.45 -22.79 21.01
N ARG A 750 15.26 -22.41 20.56
CA ARG A 750 14.68 -21.07 20.71
C ARG A 750 13.28 -21.17 21.31
N HIS A 751 12.83 -20.08 21.92
CA HIS A 751 11.48 -19.96 22.46
C HIS A 751 10.73 -18.83 21.75
N VAL A 752 9.53 -19.11 21.27
CA VAL A 752 8.63 -18.12 20.66
C VAL A 752 7.48 -17.80 21.61
N ARG A 753 6.83 -16.67 21.38
CA ARG A 753 5.71 -16.22 22.21
C ARG A 753 4.40 -16.56 21.52
N LEU A 754 3.50 -17.26 22.22
CA LEU A 754 2.18 -17.60 21.72
C LEU A 754 1.10 -16.75 22.40
N ALA A 755 0.07 -16.39 21.65
CA ALA A 755 -1.15 -15.78 22.14
C ALA A 755 -2.36 -16.67 21.88
N LEU A 756 -3.26 -16.75 22.84
CA LEU A 756 -4.58 -17.34 22.67
C LEU A 756 -5.60 -16.26 22.32
N THR A 757 -6.23 -16.38 21.18
CA THR A 757 -7.35 -15.54 20.73
C THR A 757 -8.53 -16.43 20.39
N THR A 758 -9.12 -17.07 21.40
CA THR A 758 -10.11 -18.13 21.23
C THR A 758 -11.20 -18.06 22.32
N SER A 759 -12.14 -18.99 22.31
CA SER A 759 -13.21 -19.06 23.32
C SER A 759 -12.66 -19.21 24.75
N LYS A 760 -13.46 -18.79 25.71
CA LYS A 760 -13.14 -19.01 27.15
C LYS A 760 -12.89 -20.47 27.45
N GLN A 761 -13.68 -21.38 26.87
CA GLN A 761 -13.57 -22.83 27.10
C GLN A 761 -12.21 -23.37 26.64
N THR A 762 -11.76 -23.02 25.45
CA THR A 762 -10.44 -23.42 24.93
C THR A 762 -9.31 -22.78 25.74
N THR A 763 -9.42 -21.48 26.05
CA THR A 763 -8.46 -20.77 26.89
C THR A 763 -8.29 -21.43 28.25
N ASP A 764 -9.40 -21.74 28.94
CA ASP A 764 -9.37 -22.40 30.26
C ASP A 764 -8.75 -23.80 30.17
N ALA A 765 -9.04 -24.55 29.11
CA ALA A 765 -8.48 -25.89 28.91
C ALA A 765 -6.95 -25.86 28.71
N ILE A 766 -6.47 -24.94 27.87
CA ILE A 766 -5.03 -24.76 27.61
C ILE A 766 -4.31 -24.25 28.86
N LEU A 767 -4.85 -23.26 29.55
CA LEU A 767 -4.21 -22.70 30.76
C LEU A 767 -4.24 -23.67 31.96
N ALA A 768 -5.19 -24.60 32.02
CA ALA A 768 -5.22 -25.64 33.02
C ALA A 768 -4.17 -26.75 32.80
N ASP A 769 -3.65 -26.91 31.58
CA ASP A 769 -2.59 -27.84 31.27
C ASP A 769 -1.23 -27.25 31.69
N PRO A 770 -0.50 -27.91 32.64
CA PRO A 770 0.75 -27.33 33.22
C PRO A 770 1.94 -27.31 32.23
N VAL A 771 1.83 -28.00 31.09
CA VAL A 771 2.84 -27.97 30.02
C VAL A 771 2.49 -26.88 29.03
N ARG A 772 1.26 -26.87 28.52
CA ARG A 772 0.80 -25.95 27.48
C ARG A 772 0.72 -24.51 27.95
N SER A 773 0.30 -24.29 29.21
CA SER A 773 0.23 -22.94 29.78
C SER A 773 1.57 -22.19 29.80
N LYS A 774 2.69 -22.91 29.82
CA LYS A 774 4.03 -22.31 29.80
C LYS A 774 4.44 -21.72 28.45
N GLN A 775 3.78 -22.15 27.37
CA GLN A 775 4.04 -21.61 26.06
C GLN A 775 3.26 -20.31 25.81
N ILE A 776 2.22 -20.06 26.62
CA ILE A 776 1.33 -18.92 26.42
C ILE A 776 1.94 -17.66 27.03
N ALA A 777 2.21 -16.68 26.19
CA ALA A 777 2.70 -15.37 26.53
C ALA A 777 1.58 -14.36 26.73
N ALA A 778 0.51 -14.45 25.96
CA ALA A 778 -0.62 -13.52 26.01
C ALA A 778 -1.97 -14.24 25.81
N VAL A 779 -3.04 -13.64 26.34
CA VAL A 779 -4.43 -14.07 26.13
C VAL A 779 -5.28 -12.88 25.79
N ASP A 780 -5.91 -12.91 24.61
CA ASP A 780 -6.91 -11.94 24.20
C ASP A 780 -8.31 -12.41 24.65
N MET A 781 -8.89 -11.69 25.60
CA MET A 781 -10.12 -12.09 26.28
C MET A 781 -11.38 -11.52 25.59
N ARG A 782 -11.31 -11.20 24.30
CA ARG A 782 -12.41 -10.50 23.57
C ARG A 782 -13.68 -11.32 23.34
N TYR A 783 -13.64 -12.64 23.51
CA TYR A 783 -14.76 -13.50 23.12
C TYR A 783 -15.69 -13.87 24.26
N TRP A 784 -15.50 -13.30 25.45
CA TRP A 784 -16.43 -13.43 26.56
C TRP A 784 -16.48 -12.17 27.38
N ILE A 785 -17.62 -11.91 27.98
CA ILE A 785 -17.85 -10.72 28.79
C ILE A 785 -18.89 -11.02 29.86
N TYR A 786 -18.79 -10.35 31.02
CA TYR A 786 -19.87 -10.29 32.00
C TYR A 786 -20.86 -9.21 31.65
N GLU A 787 -22.13 -9.57 31.48
CA GLU A 787 -23.24 -8.64 31.30
C GLU A 787 -23.53 -7.89 32.62
N PRO A 788 -24.24 -6.73 32.59
CA PRO A 788 -24.47 -5.91 33.77
C PRO A 788 -25.14 -6.60 34.93
N ASP A 789 -25.90 -7.67 34.69
CA ASP A 789 -26.55 -8.51 35.71
C ASP A 789 -25.59 -9.58 36.31
N GLY A 790 -24.34 -9.63 35.85
CA GLY A 790 -23.33 -10.60 36.23
C GLY A 790 -23.37 -11.93 35.46
N THR A 791 -24.28 -12.08 34.49
CA THR A 791 -24.31 -13.25 33.62
C THR A 791 -23.09 -13.27 32.72
N LEU A 792 -22.46 -14.43 32.58
CA LEU A 792 -21.31 -14.61 31.69
C LEU A 792 -21.78 -14.99 30.27
N PHE A 793 -21.56 -14.11 29.30
CA PHE A 793 -21.62 -14.45 27.89
C PHE A 793 -20.27 -15.03 27.45
N ALA A 794 -20.23 -16.29 27.04
CA ALA A 794 -19.02 -16.99 26.61
C ALA A 794 -19.36 -18.02 25.52
N PRO A 795 -19.26 -17.68 24.25
CA PRO A 795 -19.47 -18.60 23.12
C PRO A 795 -18.49 -19.77 23.17
N LYS A 796 -18.93 -20.94 22.74
CA LYS A 796 -18.10 -22.14 22.65
C LYS A 796 -17.35 -22.17 21.33
N ALA A 797 -16.18 -22.79 21.33
CA ALA A 797 -15.43 -23.14 20.12
C ALA A 797 -15.92 -24.44 19.49
N GLY A 798 -15.58 -24.69 18.23
CA GLY A 798 -15.92 -25.92 17.52
C GLY A 798 -17.37 -26.01 17.06
N GLU A 799 -18.14 -24.94 17.14
CA GLU A 799 -19.55 -24.88 16.68
C GLU A 799 -19.70 -24.35 15.24
N ASN A 800 -18.59 -24.12 14.51
CA ASN A 800 -18.56 -23.54 13.16
C ASN A 800 -19.27 -22.18 13.05
N HIS A 801 -19.19 -21.36 14.09
CA HIS A 801 -19.71 -20.00 14.09
C HIS A 801 -18.59 -19.01 14.41
N ALA A 802 -18.46 -17.97 13.59
CA ALA A 802 -17.56 -16.87 13.90
C ALA A 802 -17.99 -16.14 15.18
N PHE A 803 -17.06 -15.91 16.10
CA PHE A 803 -17.35 -15.21 17.36
C PHE A 803 -17.99 -13.84 17.15
N ARG A 804 -17.58 -13.10 16.12
CA ARG A 804 -18.16 -11.81 15.79
C ARG A 804 -19.67 -11.91 15.51
N GLU A 805 -20.12 -12.97 14.85
CA GLU A 805 -21.53 -13.21 14.59
C GLU A 805 -22.30 -13.46 15.89
N LEU A 806 -21.76 -14.30 16.77
CA LEU A 806 -22.38 -14.64 18.03
C LEU A 806 -22.49 -13.43 18.95
N ILE A 807 -21.41 -12.62 19.02
CA ILE A 807 -21.40 -11.37 19.79
C ILE A 807 -22.41 -10.37 19.22
N SER A 808 -22.48 -10.21 17.88
CA SER A 808 -23.42 -9.28 17.24
C SER A 808 -24.89 -9.71 17.43
N LYS A 809 -25.16 -11.01 17.53
CA LYS A 809 -26.50 -11.52 17.86
C LYS A 809 -26.86 -11.22 19.32
N GLN A 810 -25.92 -11.38 20.26
CA GLN A 810 -26.12 -11.11 21.67
C GLN A 810 -26.23 -9.60 21.96
N PHE A 811 -25.42 -8.80 21.29
CA PHE A 811 -25.33 -7.35 21.48
C PHE A 811 -25.61 -6.64 20.15
N PRO A 812 -26.90 -6.43 19.78
CA PRO A 812 -27.26 -5.70 18.56
C PRO A 812 -26.65 -4.29 18.56
N GLY A 813 -26.02 -3.88 17.46
CA GLY A 813 -25.30 -2.61 17.36
C GLY A 813 -23.87 -2.66 17.94
N TYR A 814 -23.36 -3.82 18.30
CA TYR A 814 -21.98 -4.01 18.77
C TYR A 814 -20.93 -3.36 17.86
N THR A 815 -21.20 -3.23 16.58
CA THR A 815 -20.32 -2.51 15.65
C THR A 815 -20.25 -1.01 15.92
N ASP A 816 -21.23 -0.41 16.62
CA ASP A 816 -21.34 1.02 16.86
C ASP A 816 -21.17 1.38 18.36
N THR A 817 -21.41 0.42 19.23
CA THR A 817 -21.34 0.60 20.69
C THR A 817 -20.72 -0.63 21.36
N PRO A 818 -19.87 -0.44 22.40
CA PRO A 818 -19.32 -1.58 23.15
C PRO A 818 -20.42 -2.39 23.82
N PRO A 819 -20.21 -3.70 24.02
CA PRO A 819 -21.13 -4.52 24.80
C PRO A 819 -21.34 -3.93 26.19
N PRO A 820 -22.56 -3.91 26.70
CA PRO A 820 -22.83 -3.38 28.03
C PRO A 820 -22.18 -4.25 29.10
N THR A 821 -21.46 -3.61 30.02
CA THR A 821 -20.87 -4.23 31.21
C THR A 821 -20.63 -3.17 32.29
N THR A 822 -20.15 -3.53 33.45
CA THR A 822 -19.77 -2.55 34.49
C THR A 822 -18.26 -2.57 34.73
N PRO A 823 -17.69 -1.48 35.25
CA PRO A 823 -16.28 -1.43 35.61
C PRO A 823 -15.85 -2.55 36.54
N GLU A 824 -16.69 -2.89 37.52
CA GLU A 824 -16.45 -3.95 38.50
C GLU A 824 -16.39 -5.33 37.83
N LEU A 825 -17.22 -5.56 36.81
CA LEU A 825 -17.25 -6.82 36.07
C LEU A 825 -16.06 -6.96 35.14
N VAL A 826 -15.61 -5.88 34.50
CA VAL A 826 -14.36 -5.85 33.73
C VAL A 826 -13.15 -6.12 34.65
N TYR A 827 -13.07 -5.43 35.76
CA TYR A 827 -12.04 -5.67 36.79
C TYR A 827 -12.02 -7.14 37.23
N LYS A 828 -13.22 -7.71 37.57
CA LYS A 828 -13.37 -9.11 37.91
C LYS A 828 -12.87 -10.05 36.82
N GLN A 829 -13.27 -9.82 35.56
CA GLN A 829 -12.89 -10.62 34.41
C GLN A 829 -11.36 -10.71 34.27
N VAL A 830 -10.66 -9.59 34.41
CA VAL A 830 -9.18 -9.56 34.36
C VAL A 830 -8.58 -10.29 35.53
N ARG A 831 -9.06 -10.04 36.76
CA ARG A 831 -8.57 -10.65 38.00
C ARG A 831 -8.68 -12.17 38.00
N GLU A 832 -9.75 -12.76 37.41
CA GLU A 832 -9.94 -14.22 37.35
C GLU A 832 -8.74 -14.94 36.75
N TYR A 833 -8.06 -14.32 35.81
CA TYR A 833 -6.88 -14.88 35.15
C TYR A 833 -5.57 -14.33 35.73
N ARG A 834 -5.49 -13.04 35.94
CA ARG A 834 -4.30 -12.38 36.46
C ARG A 834 -3.80 -12.96 37.79
N ASP A 835 -4.71 -13.31 38.70
CA ASP A 835 -4.36 -13.88 39.98
C ASP A 835 -3.83 -15.32 39.88
N ARG A 836 -4.27 -16.08 38.87
CA ARG A 836 -3.82 -17.46 38.64
C ARG A 836 -2.55 -17.57 37.81
N TYR A 837 -2.38 -16.66 36.85
CA TYR A 837 -1.33 -16.70 35.84
C TYR A 837 -0.58 -15.36 35.75
N PRO A 838 0.16 -14.97 36.81
CA PRO A 838 0.74 -13.63 36.92
C PRO A 838 1.76 -13.25 35.83
N ASN A 839 2.32 -14.21 35.12
CA ASN A 839 3.32 -13.98 34.08
C ASN A 839 2.74 -13.94 32.66
N ILE A 840 1.45 -14.21 32.50
CA ILE A 840 0.77 -14.14 31.21
C ILE A 840 0.15 -12.73 31.04
N ALA A 841 0.31 -12.17 29.87
CA ALA A 841 -0.27 -10.88 29.51
C ALA A 841 -1.75 -11.05 29.14
N PHE A 842 -2.66 -10.50 29.91
CA PHE A 842 -4.09 -10.55 29.64
C PHE A 842 -4.55 -9.24 29.02
N VAL A 843 -5.31 -9.34 27.93
CA VAL A 843 -5.84 -8.21 27.17
C VAL A 843 -7.35 -8.41 27.01
N PRO A 844 -8.18 -7.68 27.75
CA PRO A 844 -9.62 -7.84 27.71
C PRO A 844 -10.23 -7.16 26.48
N MET A 845 -11.50 -7.49 26.21
CA MET A 845 -12.30 -6.78 25.23
C MET A 845 -12.48 -5.33 25.68
N GLU A 846 -12.36 -4.42 24.72
CA GLU A 846 -12.74 -3.03 24.93
C GLU A 846 -14.23 -2.94 25.31
N SER A 847 -14.52 -2.17 26.35
CA SER A 847 -15.88 -2.01 26.87
C SER A 847 -16.14 -0.54 27.23
N GLY A 848 -17.40 -0.15 27.34
CA GLY A 848 -17.78 1.19 27.78
C GLY A 848 -17.37 1.54 29.23
N ALA A 849 -16.72 0.62 29.93
CA ALA A 849 -16.25 0.81 31.29
C ALA A 849 -14.95 1.64 31.41
N GLY A 850 -14.30 1.93 30.29
CA GLY A 850 -13.04 2.68 30.23
C GLY A 850 -11.79 1.87 30.61
N PRO A 851 -10.58 2.46 30.53
CA PRO A 851 -9.32 1.76 30.70
C PRO A 851 -8.93 1.47 32.18
N LEU A 852 -9.48 2.18 33.14
CA LEU A 852 -9.07 2.03 34.55
C LEU A 852 -9.38 0.66 35.17
N PRO A 853 -10.56 0.04 34.97
CA PRO A 853 -10.80 -1.32 35.44
C PRO A 853 -9.82 -2.34 34.84
N ILE A 854 -9.43 -2.12 33.60
CA ILE A 854 -8.47 -2.93 32.87
C ILE A 854 -7.08 -2.79 33.48
N LEU A 855 -6.61 -1.55 33.64
CA LEU A 855 -5.31 -1.24 34.26
C LEU A 855 -5.21 -1.78 35.70
N MET A 856 -6.22 -1.47 36.51
CA MET A 856 -6.25 -1.83 37.92
C MET A 856 -6.48 -3.33 38.16
N GLY A 857 -7.14 -4.02 37.25
CA GLY A 857 -7.22 -5.48 37.20
C GLY A 857 -5.91 -6.17 36.84
N GLY A 858 -4.91 -5.43 36.37
CA GLY A 858 -3.58 -5.93 36.09
C GLY A 858 -3.41 -6.41 34.66
N ALA A 859 -4.26 -5.98 33.73
CA ALA A 859 -4.13 -6.29 32.29
C ALA A 859 -2.89 -5.67 31.64
N ALA A 860 -2.45 -6.22 30.53
CA ALA A 860 -1.21 -5.84 29.85
C ALA A 860 -1.37 -4.63 28.92
N SER A 861 -2.57 -4.37 28.39
CA SER A 861 -2.89 -3.27 27.49
C SER A 861 -4.33 -2.85 27.68
N GLN A 862 -4.66 -1.63 27.27
CA GLN A 862 -6.01 -1.08 27.35
C GLN A 862 -6.96 -1.58 26.26
N SER A 863 -6.44 -2.11 25.18
CA SER A 863 -7.22 -2.61 24.06
C SER A 863 -6.79 -4.01 23.66
N SER A 864 -7.70 -4.73 23.03
CA SER A 864 -7.43 -6.07 22.50
C SER A 864 -6.24 -6.05 21.52
N LEU A 865 -5.58 -7.19 21.35
CA LEU A 865 -4.47 -7.32 20.38
C LEU A 865 -4.87 -6.98 18.93
N ARG A 866 -6.16 -6.99 18.64
CA ARG A 866 -6.71 -6.75 17.31
C ARG A 866 -6.76 -5.29 16.87
N GLY A 867 -6.59 -4.36 17.77
CA GLY A 867 -6.75 -2.95 17.46
C GLY A 867 -8.17 -2.42 17.71
N ARG A 868 -8.25 -1.12 17.88
CA ARG A 868 -9.53 -0.43 17.87
C ARG A 868 -10.12 -0.56 16.47
N THR A 869 -11.27 -1.14 16.39
CA THR A 869 -12.11 -0.91 15.23
C THR A 869 -12.56 0.56 15.32
N SER A 870 -12.79 1.24 14.18
CA SER A 870 -13.27 2.64 14.10
C SER A 870 -14.58 2.94 14.88
N LEU A 871 -14.99 2.03 15.72
CA LEU A 871 -16.21 1.99 16.52
C LEU A 871 -16.15 2.86 17.76
N TYR A 872 -14.94 3.12 18.24
CA TYR A 872 -14.74 3.94 19.42
C TYR A 872 -14.10 5.24 18.98
N LYS A 873 -14.85 6.33 19.12
CA LYS A 873 -14.31 7.68 19.01
C LYS A 873 -13.22 7.83 20.07
N ASP A 874 -12.09 8.40 19.68
CA ASP A 874 -11.03 8.74 20.58
C ASP A 874 -11.62 9.38 21.85
N ASN A 875 -11.52 8.68 22.97
CA ASN A 875 -11.95 9.24 24.23
C ASN A 875 -10.76 10.04 24.79
N PRO A 876 -10.89 11.36 24.95
CA PRO A 876 -9.76 12.16 25.48
C PRO A 876 -9.23 11.68 26.81
N SER A 877 -10.06 11.03 27.64
CA SER A 877 -9.61 10.48 28.93
C SER A 877 -8.59 9.35 28.78
N ASP A 878 -8.65 8.56 27.72
CA ASP A 878 -7.75 7.42 27.51
C ASP A 878 -6.33 7.92 27.24
N ALA A 879 -6.17 8.91 26.36
CA ALA A 879 -4.89 9.55 26.10
C ALA A 879 -4.29 10.22 27.35
N MET A 880 -5.13 10.79 28.23
CA MET A 880 -4.68 11.40 29.50
C MET A 880 -4.16 10.36 30.47
N ILE A 881 -4.80 9.18 30.54
CA ILE A 881 -4.35 8.06 31.37
C ILE A 881 -3.05 7.49 30.80
N ASP A 882 -2.94 7.34 29.50
CA ASP A 882 -1.71 6.86 28.85
C ASP A 882 -0.53 7.79 29.15
N GLN A 883 -0.74 9.09 29.02
CA GLN A 883 0.26 10.10 29.36
C GLN A 883 0.67 10.03 30.85
N PHE A 884 -0.29 9.88 31.74
CA PHE A 884 -0.01 9.74 33.19
C PHE A 884 0.83 8.49 33.49
N ILE A 885 0.52 7.36 32.83
CA ILE A 885 1.30 6.12 32.98
C ILE A 885 2.72 6.34 32.47
N HIS A 886 2.85 6.93 31.29
CA HIS A 886 4.15 7.23 30.68
C HIS A 886 5.01 8.12 31.60
N ASP A 887 4.45 9.19 32.14
CA ASP A 887 5.20 10.20 32.90
C ASP A 887 5.56 9.74 34.32
N HIS A 888 4.73 8.91 34.93
CA HIS A 888 4.87 8.59 36.37
C HIS A 888 5.09 7.12 36.67
N LEU A 889 4.72 6.20 35.77
CA LEU A 889 4.65 4.76 36.04
C LEU A 889 5.39 3.89 35.02
N ALA A 890 5.99 4.44 34.01
CA ALA A 890 6.56 3.68 32.88
C ALA A 890 7.48 2.53 33.32
N THR A 891 8.34 2.74 34.32
CA THR A 891 9.22 1.71 34.88
C THR A 891 8.67 1.01 36.12
N ALA A 892 7.75 1.63 36.82
CA ALA A 892 7.21 1.09 38.06
C ALA A 892 6.05 0.10 37.81
N LEU A 893 5.19 0.37 36.82
CA LEU A 893 3.97 -0.41 36.57
C LEU A 893 4.23 -1.91 36.35
N MET A 894 5.37 -2.28 35.75
CA MET A 894 5.76 -3.68 35.58
C MET A 894 6.00 -4.43 36.90
N LYS A 895 6.21 -3.70 38.00
CA LYS A 895 6.41 -4.28 39.32
C LYS A 895 5.12 -4.33 40.15
N LEU A 896 4.08 -3.62 39.70
CA LEU A 896 2.84 -3.49 40.44
C LEU A 896 1.84 -4.59 40.05
N SER A 897 1.20 -5.15 41.07
CA SER A 897 0.13 -6.14 40.91
C SER A 897 -1.11 -5.68 41.70
N PRO A 898 -2.30 -6.13 41.31
CA PRO A 898 -3.51 -5.88 42.05
C PRO A 898 -3.41 -6.47 43.49
N VAL A 899 -3.76 -5.69 44.48
CA VAL A 899 -3.70 -6.13 45.91
C VAL A 899 -4.98 -5.74 46.62
N ASP A 900 -5.60 -6.72 47.28
CA ASP A 900 -6.83 -6.51 48.04
C ASP A 900 -6.57 -6.15 49.49
N GLY A 901 -7.52 -5.41 50.09
CA GLY A 901 -7.55 -5.13 51.51
C GLY A 901 -6.56 -4.08 51.99
N ILE A 902 -5.88 -3.33 51.15
CA ILE A 902 -5.08 -2.14 51.51
C ILE A 902 -6.02 -0.97 51.83
N VAL A 903 -7.09 -0.83 51.12
CA VAL A 903 -8.10 0.22 51.30
C VAL A 903 -9.43 -0.38 51.72
N SER A 904 -10.24 0.40 52.43
CA SER A 904 -11.62 0.06 52.71
C SER A 904 -12.47 0.21 51.43
N ASP A 905 -13.62 -0.45 51.40
CA ASP A 905 -14.52 -0.47 50.27
C ASP A 905 -13.85 -0.92 48.93
N ALA A 906 -13.48 -2.19 48.92
CA ALA A 906 -12.82 -2.82 47.77
C ALA A 906 -13.68 -2.86 46.48
N THR A 907 -14.96 -2.56 46.59
CA THR A 907 -15.85 -2.48 45.40
C THR A 907 -15.58 -1.22 44.60
N HIS A 908 -15.29 -0.11 45.24
CA HIS A 908 -15.10 1.18 44.57
C HIS A 908 -13.64 1.70 44.65
N ASN A 909 -12.74 0.96 45.31
CA ASN A 909 -11.35 1.35 45.41
C ASN A 909 -10.44 0.17 45.05
N TRP A 910 -9.62 0.32 44.06
CA TRP A 910 -8.68 -0.70 43.58
C TRP A 910 -7.25 -0.27 43.78
N VAL A 911 -6.37 -1.21 44.09
CA VAL A 911 -4.98 -0.91 44.40
C VAL A 911 -4.02 -1.75 43.58
N LEU A 912 -3.04 -1.10 42.97
CA LEU A 912 -1.84 -1.73 42.47
C LEU A 912 -0.67 -1.41 43.38
N ALA A 913 0.03 -2.45 43.85
CA ALA A 913 1.21 -2.31 44.71
C ALA A 913 2.27 -3.35 44.34
N GLY A 914 3.52 -3.06 44.67
CA GLY A 914 4.67 -3.92 44.47
C GLY A 914 5.43 -4.20 45.78
N ALA A 915 6.75 -4.29 45.68
CA ALA A 915 7.62 -4.41 46.86
C ALA A 915 7.59 -3.14 47.75
N ALA A 916 8.19 -3.19 48.93
CA ALA A 916 8.12 -2.11 49.91
C ALA A 916 8.53 -0.72 49.34
N ASN A 917 9.48 -0.67 48.43
CA ASN A 917 9.99 0.59 47.85
C ASN A 917 9.33 0.98 46.53
N ASP A 918 8.37 0.20 46.05
CA ASP A 918 7.64 0.53 44.81
C ASP A 918 6.48 1.49 45.13
N PRO A 919 6.04 2.31 44.19
CA PRO A 919 4.87 3.17 44.39
C PRO A 919 3.59 2.36 44.58
N VAL A 920 2.59 3.00 45.17
CA VAL A 920 1.23 2.44 45.27
C VAL A 920 0.29 3.29 44.42
N LEU A 921 -0.43 2.67 43.53
CA LEU A 921 -1.46 3.33 42.73
C LEU A 921 -2.85 2.90 43.26
N ILE A 922 -3.68 3.87 43.56
CA ILE A 922 -5.04 3.64 44.07
C ILE A 922 -6.02 4.32 43.12
N ASP A 923 -6.94 3.56 42.55
CA ASP A 923 -8.12 4.08 41.86
C ASP A 923 -9.26 4.17 42.86
N THR A 924 -9.85 5.36 43.01
CA THR A 924 -10.95 5.62 43.94
C THR A 924 -12.09 6.29 43.18
N ARG A 925 -13.22 5.57 43.06
CA ARG A 925 -14.29 5.89 42.09
C ARG A 925 -15.44 6.69 42.70
N SER A 926 -15.60 6.65 44.00
CA SER A 926 -16.72 7.33 44.68
C SER A 926 -16.33 7.77 46.08
N GLY A 927 -17.16 8.60 46.70
CA GLY A 927 -16.96 9.09 48.05
C GLY A 927 -15.98 10.28 48.13
N SER A 928 -15.99 10.98 49.27
CA SER A 928 -15.14 12.13 49.55
C SER A 928 -13.82 11.76 50.26
N ASN A 929 -13.71 10.55 50.78
CA ASN A 929 -12.57 10.08 51.56
C ASN A 929 -12.19 8.66 51.17
N LEU A 930 -10.91 8.38 51.27
CA LEU A 930 -10.31 7.06 51.13
C LEU A 930 -9.69 6.67 52.48
N THR A 931 -9.92 5.44 52.97
CA THR A 931 -9.37 4.98 54.25
C THR A 931 -8.44 3.79 54.02
N LEU A 932 -7.20 3.87 54.54
CA LEU A 932 -6.29 2.75 54.56
C LEU A 932 -6.74 1.71 55.56
N ALA A 933 -7.14 0.52 55.12
CA ALA A 933 -7.56 -0.59 55.98
C ALA A 933 -6.35 -1.33 56.58
N LYS A 934 -5.20 -1.30 55.89
CA LYS A 934 -3.93 -1.86 56.34
C LYS A 934 -2.82 -0.81 56.24
N ALA A 935 -1.81 -0.95 57.11
CA ALA A 935 -0.63 -0.10 56.99
C ALA A 935 0.14 -0.40 55.67
N LEU A 936 0.61 0.68 55.09
CA LEU A 936 1.56 0.61 53.94
C LEU A 936 3.00 0.42 54.49
N PRO A 937 3.95 -0.06 53.67
CA PRO A 937 5.32 -0.35 54.11
C PRO A 937 6.07 0.84 54.72
N HIS A 938 5.81 2.07 54.25
CA HIS A 938 6.47 3.28 54.76
C HIS A 938 5.55 4.11 55.65
N PRO A 939 6.09 4.84 56.60
CA PRO A 939 5.31 5.64 57.55
C PRO A 939 4.69 6.89 56.90
N ALA A 940 5.26 7.39 55.78
CA ALA A 940 4.74 8.55 55.05
C ALA A 940 5.03 8.46 53.55
N TYR A 941 4.14 9.07 52.76
CA TYR A 941 4.20 9.11 51.32
C TYR A 941 3.94 10.52 50.79
N HIS A 942 4.57 10.87 49.68
CA HIS A 942 4.13 11.95 48.80
C HIS A 942 2.99 11.44 47.96
N GLY A 943 1.89 12.14 47.90
CA GLY A 943 0.71 11.78 47.14
C GLY A 943 0.53 12.69 45.92
N LEU A 944 0.23 12.12 44.78
CA LEU A 944 -0.19 12.83 43.58
C LEU A 944 -1.59 12.35 43.17
N TRP A 945 -2.56 13.25 43.23
CA TRP A 945 -3.89 13.03 42.70
C TRP A 945 -3.91 13.33 41.19
N PHE A 946 -4.50 12.45 40.41
CA PHE A 946 -4.74 12.63 38.98
C PHE A 946 -6.22 12.42 38.66
N ASN A 947 -6.80 13.39 37.95
CA ASN A 947 -8.19 13.29 37.51
C ASN A 947 -8.21 12.71 36.09
N PRO A 948 -8.70 11.47 35.88
CA PRO A 948 -8.67 10.81 34.59
C PRO A 948 -9.61 11.45 33.56
N ARG A 949 -10.58 12.28 33.96
CA ARG A 949 -11.55 12.95 33.08
C ARG A 949 -11.05 14.29 32.55
N THR A 950 -10.15 14.95 33.28
CA THR A 950 -9.67 16.31 32.94
C THR A 950 -8.18 16.36 32.67
N GLY A 951 -7.43 15.28 32.99
CA GLY A 951 -5.96 15.23 32.87
C GLY A 951 -5.23 16.10 33.92
N THR A 952 -5.94 16.65 34.90
CA THR A 952 -5.33 17.54 35.90
C THR A 952 -4.73 16.76 37.06
N SER A 953 -3.51 17.15 37.45
CA SER A 953 -2.83 16.62 38.61
C SER A 953 -2.86 17.63 39.77
N LYS A 954 -2.88 17.13 41.00
CA LYS A 954 -2.84 17.92 42.24
C LYS A 954 -2.02 17.21 43.29
N GLU A 955 -1.02 17.88 43.78
CA GLU A 955 -0.25 17.39 44.96
C GLU A 955 -1.14 17.20 46.16
N ALA A 956 -0.99 16.07 46.83
CA ALA A 956 -1.60 15.82 48.14
C ALA A 956 -0.63 16.25 49.28
N ALA A 957 -1.19 16.55 50.44
CA ALA A 957 -0.38 16.65 51.65
C ALA A 957 0.32 15.32 51.93
N THR A 958 1.41 15.32 52.68
CA THR A 958 2.09 14.08 53.11
C THR A 958 1.07 13.12 53.73
N ILE A 959 0.97 11.93 53.17
CA ILE A 959 0.00 10.90 53.57
C ILE A 959 0.68 9.92 54.54
N SER A 960 0.10 9.71 55.69
CA SER A 960 0.56 8.66 56.63
C SER A 960 0.24 7.28 56.08
N GLY A 961 1.21 6.37 56.07
CA GLY A 961 1.03 4.97 55.70
C GLY A 961 0.41 4.09 56.77
N GLN A 962 -0.04 4.63 57.91
CA GLN A 962 -0.64 3.83 59.00
C GLN A 962 -2.05 3.34 58.67
N ALA A 963 -2.40 2.17 59.18
CA ALA A 963 -3.78 1.69 59.09
C ALA A 963 -4.73 2.66 59.79
N GLY A 964 -5.92 2.84 59.25
CA GLY A 964 -6.91 3.81 59.71
C GLY A 964 -6.70 5.24 59.22
N THR A 965 -5.62 5.53 58.48
CA THR A 965 -5.43 6.84 57.85
C THR A 965 -6.58 7.14 56.87
N VAL A 966 -7.23 8.29 57.11
CA VAL A 966 -8.27 8.82 56.21
C VAL A 966 -7.62 9.84 55.30
N ILE A 967 -7.74 9.66 53.99
CA ILE A 967 -7.18 10.50 52.93
C ILE A 967 -8.35 11.24 52.30
N GLU A 968 -8.32 12.55 52.37
CA GLU A 968 -9.37 13.40 51.77
C GLU A 968 -9.14 13.49 50.24
N LYS A 969 -10.18 13.25 49.48
CA LYS A 969 -10.17 13.37 47.99
C LYS A 969 -10.37 14.82 47.56
N PRO A 970 -9.87 15.22 46.40
CA PRO A 970 -10.11 16.57 45.87
C PRO A 970 -11.60 16.88 45.64
N ASP A 971 -12.40 15.90 45.24
CA ASP A 971 -13.85 15.89 45.14
C ASP A 971 -14.41 14.46 45.24
N ALA A 972 -15.74 14.30 45.16
CA ALA A 972 -16.41 13.00 45.25
C ALA A 972 -16.32 12.18 43.93
N GLY A 973 -15.66 12.68 42.89
CA GLY A 973 -15.51 12.00 41.62
C GLY A 973 -14.46 10.91 41.62
N GLU A 974 -14.21 10.33 40.45
CA GLU A 974 -13.14 9.34 40.22
C GLU A 974 -11.77 10.04 40.19
N TRP A 975 -10.81 9.46 40.95
CA TRP A 975 -9.44 9.95 41.01
C TRP A 975 -8.44 8.78 41.14
N LEU A 976 -7.29 8.93 40.48
CA LEU A 976 -6.12 8.12 40.76
C LEU A 976 -5.27 8.81 41.83
N LEU A 977 -4.81 8.06 42.80
CA LEU A 977 -3.85 8.51 43.79
C LEU A 977 -2.56 7.69 43.65
N LEU A 978 -1.49 8.36 43.23
CA LEU A 978 -0.15 7.79 43.22
C LEU A 978 0.58 8.16 44.48
N LEU A 979 1.00 7.14 45.23
CA LEU A 979 1.79 7.29 46.44
C LEU A 979 3.25 6.92 46.17
N GLN A 980 4.17 7.86 46.39
CA GLN A 980 5.61 7.71 46.22
C GLN A 980 6.34 8.04 47.51
N GLN A 981 7.56 7.51 47.67
CA GLN A 981 8.39 7.78 48.86
C GLN A 981 9.05 9.16 48.80
#